data_14d8c5520e8d198b2327a7f872b9b026
#
_entry.id   14d8c5520e8d198b2327a7f872b9b026
#
_cell.length_a   1.000
_cell.length_b   1.000
_cell.length_c   1.000
_cell.angle_alpha   90.00
_cell.angle_beta   90.00
_cell.angle_gamma   90.00
#
_symmetry.space_group_name_H-M   'P 1'
#
loop_
_entity.id
_entity.type
_entity.pdbx_description
1 polymer ?
#
loop_
_entity_poly.entity_id
_entity_poly.type
_entity_poly.pdbx_seq_one_letter_code
_entity_poly.pdbx_strand_id
1 'polypeptide(L)'
;MEKRKLEVLAPAGSFESLKAAVSAGADAVYMGGSKFGARAYAQNPEGEILLDAIDYAHLYGVKLYLTVNTLLKDQELEQELYEYLKPCYEHGLDAVLVQDLGVLCAIRKWFPALPVHASTQMTICGPGSVELLKEMGVERAVLSRELSLKEIADIYQKTGMELETFVHGALCYCYSGQCLFSSILGGRSGNRGRCAQPCRLAYQAVDAQKKALTGEQTLLSPKDICALDLIPQIAEAGVYSLKIEGRMKRPEYTAGVVRIYRKYVDQYLQNGAKGYQVAEADRKELLLLFNRDGFSRGYYEQHNGRNMMALENAKASDQEKRAYEALIEKLHAEYVETERKVPVRGQFRAVPEEPMQLTLSCRVDGQICQVEVTGEVPQQAQNRPMEEAQFLKQMKKLGGTPFTWEQLDLCLEGTLFVPVGALNNLRRTGLEALQKALVERYWREQPKAKEPEEAVSLKKAAPGTQKLHVSVETKEQLQAVLDFTEERTGQLHALYLEAETFEAELQELVPELQKKASETGNWKVYVLLPAVFRLHTKKRYEEKLQMWKSLPADGYVIRNPEEYVFLKDAGCEKEILLDHNVYTFNKRSRQKWTKRGVLWQTNPLELNARELREISYEYSIQVVYGRYPMMVTAGCVHKTLNQCKKKPEQWFLRDRYRKEFPVKNYCLDCYNMIYNSQPLYLLDRKVEVETLGAGACRMMFTTEKGKEPRELLERWITGTPWNGEFTRGHFKRGVE
;
A
#
# COMPACT_ATOMS: atom_id res chain seq x y z
N MET A 1 20.21 -1.84 26.13
CA MET A 1 19.29 -1.72 25.00
C MET A 1 19.02 -3.15 24.52
N GLU A 2 17.78 -3.64 24.61
CA GLU A 2 17.39 -4.89 23.96
C GLU A 2 17.78 -4.81 22.48
N LYS A 3 18.38 -5.89 21.96
CA LYS A 3 18.74 -5.97 20.54
C LYS A 3 17.44 -5.94 19.73
N ARG A 4 17.22 -4.82 19.04
CA ARG A 4 16.04 -4.60 18.22
C ARG A 4 15.96 -5.71 17.16
N LYS A 5 14.90 -6.49 17.17
CA LYS A 5 14.64 -7.52 16.15
C LYS A 5 14.28 -6.83 14.83
N LEU A 6 14.90 -7.24 13.72
CA LEU A 6 14.50 -6.83 12.37
C LEU A 6 13.72 -7.95 11.71
N GLU A 7 12.63 -7.62 11.06
CA GLU A 7 11.77 -8.55 10.32
C GLU A 7 12.12 -8.54 8.83
N VAL A 8 12.42 -9.69 8.24
CA VAL A 8 12.49 -9.89 6.79
C VAL A 8 11.11 -10.29 6.30
N LEU A 9 10.41 -9.35 5.63
CA LEU A 9 9.06 -9.54 5.13
C LEU A 9 9.08 -9.91 3.65
N ALA A 10 8.76 -11.18 3.36
CA ALA A 10 8.81 -11.77 2.04
C ALA A 10 7.49 -11.62 1.27
N PRO A 11 7.53 -11.47 -0.08
CA PRO A 11 6.34 -11.51 -0.92
C PRO A 11 5.94 -12.95 -1.24
N ALA A 12 4.65 -13.28 -1.21
CA ALA A 12 4.13 -14.50 -1.82
C ALA A 12 2.91 -14.20 -2.72
N GLY A 13 3.01 -14.63 -3.96
CA GLY A 13 1.92 -14.53 -4.94
C GLY A 13 1.22 -15.87 -5.19
N SER A 14 1.73 -16.95 -4.61
CA SER A 14 1.20 -18.31 -4.65
C SER A 14 1.59 -19.07 -3.40
N PHE A 15 0.97 -20.23 -3.17
CA PHE A 15 1.34 -21.10 -2.06
C PHE A 15 2.79 -21.63 -2.19
N GLU A 16 3.25 -21.89 -3.40
CA GLU A 16 4.66 -22.27 -3.66
C GLU A 16 5.64 -21.15 -3.27
N SER A 17 5.28 -19.89 -3.59
CA SER A 17 6.10 -18.74 -3.17
C SER A 17 6.15 -18.58 -1.65
N LEU A 18 5.06 -18.91 -0.95
CA LEU A 18 5.04 -18.97 0.52
C LEU A 18 6.04 -20.03 1.04
N LYS A 19 5.96 -21.26 0.51
CA LYS A 19 6.89 -22.34 0.88
C LYS A 19 8.34 -21.93 0.66
N ALA A 20 8.64 -21.34 -0.50
CA ALA A 20 9.97 -20.85 -0.84
C ALA A 20 10.45 -19.74 0.11
N ALA A 21 9.58 -18.80 0.49
CA ALA A 21 9.89 -17.74 1.45
C ALA A 21 10.21 -18.29 2.85
N VAL A 22 9.39 -19.23 3.34
CA VAL A 22 9.59 -19.91 4.63
C VAL A 22 10.91 -20.68 4.63
N SER A 23 11.19 -21.46 3.58
CA SER A 23 12.44 -22.23 3.45
C SER A 23 13.67 -21.32 3.37
N ALA A 24 13.54 -20.13 2.78
CA ALA A 24 14.62 -19.13 2.66
C ALA A 24 14.84 -18.29 3.94
N GLY A 25 14.03 -18.47 4.98
CA GLY A 25 14.22 -17.84 6.29
C GLY A 25 13.50 -16.49 6.47
N ALA A 26 12.35 -16.28 5.81
CA ALA A 26 11.49 -15.14 6.11
C ALA A 26 10.98 -15.19 7.57
N ASP A 27 10.88 -14.03 8.22
CA ASP A 27 10.23 -13.88 9.52
C ASP A 27 8.70 -13.72 9.36
N ALA A 28 8.30 -13.10 8.25
CA ALA A 28 6.91 -12.91 7.88
C ALA A 28 6.73 -12.95 6.36
N VAL A 29 5.53 -13.29 5.92
CA VAL A 29 5.15 -13.29 4.50
C VAL A 29 3.89 -12.46 4.32
N TYR A 30 3.87 -11.60 3.30
CA TYR A 30 2.64 -10.92 2.89
C TYR A 30 2.09 -11.52 1.60
N MET A 31 0.81 -11.82 1.62
CA MET A 31 0.11 -12.54 0.55
C MET A 31 -1.22 -11.85 0.22
N GLY A 32 -1.71 -12.00 -1.00
CA GLY A 32 -3.09 -11.67 -1.35
C GLY A 32 -3.96 -12.91 -1.33
N GLY A 33 -5.24 -12.72 -1.10
CA GLY A 33 -6.23 -13.72 -1.45
C GLY A 33 -6.94 -13.35 -2.77
N SER A 34 -8.00 -14.05 -3.11
CA SER A 34 -8.76 -13.85 -4.36
C SER A 34 -9.41 -12.46 -4.48
N LYS A 35 -9.65 -11.78 -3.34
CA LYS A 35 -10.32 -10.48 -3.28
C LYS A 35 -9.46 -9.43 -2.56
N PHE A 36 -9.75 -8.14 -2.84
CA PHE A 36 -9.29 -6.96 -2.10
C PHE A 36 -7.78 -6.70 -2.07
N GLY A 37 -6.99 -7.45 -2.83
CA GLY A 37 -5.53 -7.29 -2.87
C GLY A 37 -5.02 -6.46 -4.05
N ALA A 38 -3.98 -5.64 -3.85
CA ALA A 38 -3.39 -4.77 -4.86
C ALA A 38 -2.64 -5.48 -6.01
N ARG A 39 -2.68 -6.79 -6.09
CA ARG A 39 -2.10 -7.62 -7.17
C ARG A 39 -3.12 -8.67 -7.60
N ALA A 40 -4.21 -8.22 -8.23
CA ALA A 40 -5.33 -9.07 -8.64
C ALA A 40 -4.94 -10.18 -9.65
N TYR A 41 -3.83 -10.01 -10.37
CA TYR A 41 -3.34 -10.97 -11.37
C TYR A 41 -2.25 -11.93 -10.86
N ALA A 42 -1.94 -11.93 -9.56
CA ALA A 42 -1.12 -12.99 -8.94
C ALA A 42 -1.96 -14.27 -8.80
N GLN A 43 -1.31 -15.41 -8.60
CA GLN A 43 -1.97 -16.68 -8.32
C GLN A 43 -2.43 -16.75 -6.85
N ASN A 44 -3.15 -15.72 -6.43
CA ASN A 44 -3.56 -15.58 -5.05
C ASN A 44 -4.40 -16.79 -4.59
N PRO A 45 -4.09 -17.42 -3.44
CA PRO A 45 -4.89 -18.51 -2.91
C PRO A 45 -6.27 -18.01 -2.45
N GLU A 46 -7.25 -18.91 -2.47
CA GLU A 46 -8.60 -18.64 -2.00
C GLU A 46 -9.16 -19.83 -1.21
N GLY A 47 -10.22 -19.58 -0.44
CA GLY A 47 -10.90 -20.60 0.35
C GLY A 47 -9.94 -21.38 1.26
N GLU A 48 -10.03 -22.70 1.25
CA GLU A 48 -9.22 -23.59 2.08
C GLU A 48 -7.72 -23.45 1.82
N ILE A 49 -7.29 -23.19 0.58
CA ILE A 49 -5.87 -23.01 0.25
C ILE A 49 -5.27 -21.78 0.98
N LEU A 50 -6.07 -20.73 1.18
CA LEU A 50 -5.63 -19.57 1.97
C LEU A 50 -5.50 -19.90 3.47
N LEU A 51 -6.41 -20.71 4.00
CA LEU A 51 -6.35 -21.19 5.39
C LEU A 51 -5.15 -22.12 5.58
N ASP A 52 -4.93 -23.05 4.66
CA ASP A 52 -3.73 -23.90 4.64
C ASP A 52 -2.43 -23.08 4.58
N ALA A 53 -2.45 -21.95 3.89
CA ALA A 53 -1.29 -21.04 3.82
C ALA A 53 -0.99 -20.38 5.17
N ILE A 54 -2.03 -20.01 5.94
CA ILE A 54 -1.89 -19.47 7.30
C ILE A 54 -1.31 -20.56 8.22
N ASP A 55 -1.92 -21.74 8.22
CA ASP A 55 -1.51 -22.86 9.04
C ASP A 55 -0.09 -23.34 8.71
N TYR A 56 0.27 -23.37 7.42
CA TYR A 56 1.61 -23.69 6.97
C TYR A 56 2.65 -22.66 7.49
N ALA A 57 2.36 -21.38 7.42
CA ALA A 57 3.26 -20.35 7.95
C ALA A 57 3.47 -20.52 9.47
N HIS A 58 2.39 -20.72 10.21
CA HIS A 58 2.39 -20.92 11.67
C HIS A 58 3.15 -22.17 12.11
N LEU A 59 3.06 -23.26 11.34
CA LEU A 59 3.81 -24.49 11.60
C LEU A 59 5.33 -24.24 11.69
N TYR A 60 5.85 -23.28 10.92
CA TYR A 60 7.25 -22.90 10.89
C TYR A 60 7.57 -21.62 11.71
N GLY A 61 6.60 -21.09 12.44
CA GLY A 61 6.76 -19.87 13.24
C GLY A 61 6.93 -18.60 12.41
N VAL A 62 6.41 -18.59 11.18
CA VAL A 62 6.42 -17.46 10.26
C VAL A 62 5.07 -16.78 10.29
N LYS A 63 5.03 -15.46 10.38
CA LYS A 63 3.78 -14.69 10.35
C LYS A 63 3.24 -14.56 8.93
N LEU A 64 1.92 -14.53 8.79
CA LEU A 64 1.26 -14.27 7.52
C LEU A 64 0.41 -13.01 7.59
N TYR A 65 0.67 -12.05 6.67
CA TYR A 65 -0.06 -10.80 6.55
C TYR A 65 -0.89 -10.79 5.27
N LEU A 66 -2.21 -10.69 5.40
CA LEU A 66 -3.12 -10.69 4.25
C LEU A 66 -3.31 -9.26 3.70
N THR A 67 -3.17 -9.09 2.38
CA THR A 67 -3.43 -7.80 1.77
C THR A 67 -4.92 -7.58 1.51
N VAL A 68 -5.50 -6.59 2.19
CA VAL A 68 -6.84 -6.04 1.97
C VAL A 68 -6.64 -4.54 1.62
N ASN A 69 -5.75 -4.30 0.67
CA ASN A 69 -5.18 -2.98 0.42
C ASN A 69 -5.61 -2.37 -0.91
N THR A 70 -6.89 -2.51 -1.21
CA THR A 70 -7.59 -1.81 -2.29
C THR A 70 -8.68 -0.91 -1.72
N LEU A 71 -9.12 0.08 -2.50
CA LEU A 71 -10.31 0.87 -2.20
C LEU A 71 -11.56 0.02 -2.44
N LEU A 72 -12.47 -0.05 -1.48
CA LEU A 72 -13.68 -0.86 -1.56
C LEU A 72 -14.92 0.00 -1.76
N LYS A 73 -15.77 -0.43 -2.69
CA LYS A 73 -17.12 0.12 -2.85
C LYS A 73 -18.00 -0.30 -1.67
N ASP A 74 -19.07 0.45 -1.39
CA ASP A 74 -19.96 0.14 -0.27
C ASP A 74 -20.48 -1.30 -0.29
N GLN A 75 -20.88 -1.79 -1.46
CA GLN A 75 -21.37 -3.17 -1.60
C GLN A 75 -20.32 -4.21 -1.22
N GLU A 76 -19.09 -4.07 -1.70
CA GLU A 76 -17.97 -4.97 -1.39
C GLU A 76 -17.64 -4.94 0.11
N LEU A 77 -17.58 -3.74 0.70
CA LEU A 77 -17.28 -3.56 2.11
C LEU A 77 -18.37 -4.15 2.99
N GLU A 78 -19.64 -3.86 2.69
CA GLU A 78 -20.75 -4.25 3.55
C GLU A 78 -21.22 -5.69 3.36
N GLN A 79 -21.08 -6.26 2.16
CA GLN A 79 -21.62 -7.60 1.87
C GLN A 79 -20.56 -8.70 1.85
N GLU A 80 -19.31 -8.38 1.52
CA GLU A 80 -18.31 -9.40 1.23
C GLU A 80 -17.15 -9.44 2.23
N LEU A 81 -16.69 -8.29 2.74
CA LEU A 81 -15.46 -8.20 3.52
C LEU A 81 -15.49 -9.04 4.81
N TYR A 82 -16.61 -9.02 5.53
CA TYR A 82 -16.74 -9.77 6.79
C TYR A 82 -16.61 -11.27 6.57
N GLU A 83 -17.38 -11.82 5.63
CA GLU A 83 -17.39 -13.25 5.33
C GLU A 83 -16.05 -13.72 4.75
N TYR A 84 -15.37 -12.86 4.01
CA TYR A 84 -14.04 -13.14 3.49
C TYR A 84 -12.97 -13.22 4.58
N LEU A 85 -13.01 -12.34 5.58
CA LEU A 85 -12.00 -12.28 6.64
C LEU A 85 -12.26 -13.22 7.81
N LYS A 86 -13.52 -13.58 8.05
CA LYS A 86 -13.92 -14.39 9.23
C LYS A 86 -13.12 -15.70 9.33
N PRO A 87 -13.05 -16.59 8.32
CA PRO A 87 -12.29 -17.82 8.42
C PRO A 87 -10.79 -17.57 8.62
N CYS A 88 -10.21 -16.57 7.96
CA CYS A 88 -8.80 -16.22 8.16
C CYS A 88 -8.52 -15.74 9.58
N TYR A 89 -9.42 -14.96 10.16
CA TYR A 89 -9.33 -14.51 11.55
C TYR A 89 -9.36 -15.68 12.53
N GLU A 90 -10.29 -16.62 12.33
CA GLU A 90 -10.44 -17.83 13.16
C GLU A 90 -9.18 -18.71 13.08
N HIS A 91 -8.52 -18.82 11.92
CA HIS A 91 -7.24 -19.51 11.72
C HIS A 91 -6.03 -18.72 12.22
N GLY A 92 -6.23 -17.61 12.94
CA GLY A 92 -5.14 -16.89 13.59
C GLY A 92 -4.36 -15.93 12.70
N LEU A 93 -4.88 -15.49 11.55
CA LEU A 93 -4.22 -14.52 10.67
C LEU A 93 -3.52 -13.40 11.45
N ASP A 94 -2.21 -13.21 11.24
CA ASP A 94 -1.39 -12.32 12.07
C ASP A 94 -1.67 -10.84 11.88
N ALA A 95 -1.96 -10.40 10.66
CA ALA A 95 -2.35 -9.02 10.37
C ALA A 95 -3.00 -8.88 8.99
N VAL A 96 -3.64 -7.72 8.78
CA VAL A 96 -4.11 -7.27 7.45
C VAL A 96 -3.46 -5.95 7.07
N LEU A 97 -3.07 -5.82 5.79
CA LEU A 97 -2.62 -4.54 5.22
C LEU A 97 -3.81 -3.83 4.59
N VAL A 98 -4.09 -2.59 5.03
CA VAL A 98 -5.28 -1.84 4.62
C VAL A 98 -4.91 -0.50 3.99
N GLN A 99 -5.63 -0.10 2.92
CA GLN A 99 -5.55 1.22 2.30
C GLN A 99 -6.75 2.10 2.66
N ASP A 100 -7.95 1.53 2.67
CA ASP A 100 -9.22 2.25 2.78
C ASP A 100 -9.60 2.50 4.25
N LEU A 101 -9.86 3.77 4.60
CA LEU A 101 -10.26 4.14 5.96
C LEU A 101 -11.59 3.49 6.40
N GLY A 102 -12.52 3.27 5.47
CA GLY A 102 -13.77 2.57 5.76
C GLY A 102 -13.53 1.10 6.09
N VAL A 103 -12.61 0.45 5.35
CA VAL A 103 -12.16 -0.92 5.63
C VAL A 103 -11.46 -0.99 6.99
N LEU A 104 -10.58 -0.05 7.31
CA LEU A 104 -9.95 0.05 8.63
C LEU A 104 -11.01 0.14 9.75
N CYS A 105 -11.98 1.03 9.61
CA CYS A 105 -13.05 1.19 10.60
C CYS A 105 -13.88 -0.10 10.75
N ALA A 106 -14.19 -0.78 9.65
CA ALA A 106 -14.94 -2.03 9.65
C ALA A 106 -14.18 -3.15 10.36
N ILE A 107 -12.90 -3.35 10.03
CA ILE A 107 -12.05 -4.40 10.64
C ILE A 107 -11.88 -4.17 12.13
N ARG A 108 -11.59 -2.94 12.56
CA ARG A 108 -11.45 -2.64 13.99
C ARG A 108 -12.74 -2.87 14.79
N LYS A 109 -13.91 -2.72 14.15
CA LYS A 109 -15.22 -3.00 14.77
C LYS A 109 -15.51 -4.48 14.81
N TRP A 110 -15.31 -5.20 13.71
CA TRP A 110 -15.71 -6.61 13.57
C TRP A 110 -14.67 -7.60 14.11
N PHE A 111 -13.40 -7.29 13.97
CA PHE A 111 -12.26 -8.13 14.29
C PHE A 111 -11.27 -7.39 15.22
N PRO A 112 -11.68 -7.02 16.46
CA PRO A 112 -10.88 -6.13 17.31
C PRO A 112 -9.50 -6.69 17.68
N ALA A 113 -9.33 -8.02 17.67
CA ALA A 113 -8.05 -8.68 17.95
C ALA A 113 -7.19 -8.91 16.69
N LEU A 114 -7.65 -8.51 15.49
CA LEU A 114 -6.87 -8.61 14.26
C LEU A 114 -5.97 -7.37 14.10
N PRO A 115 -4.65 -7.50 14.13
CA PRO A 115 -3.73 -6.40 13.87
C PRO A 115 -3.93 -5.79 12.49
N VAL A 116 -3.84 -4.46 12.39
CA VAL A 116 -3.97 -3.73 11.12
C VAL A 116 -2.68 -2.97 10.83
N HIS A 117 -2.13 -3.20 9.65
CA HIS A 117 -0.99 -2.47 9.11
C HIS A 117 -1.48 -1.50 8.03
N ALA A 118 -1.14 -0.22 8.14
CA ALA A 118 -1.45 0.75 7.10
C ALA A 118 -0.61 0.49 5.86
N SER A 119 -1.26 0.27 4.72
CA SER A 119 -0.57 0.02 3.45
C SER A 119 0.18 1.27 2.95
N THR A 120 1.29 1.07 2.22
CA THR A 120 1.98 2.17 1.50
C THR A 120 1.04 2.94 0.56
N GLN A 121 -0.07 2.35 0.15
CA GLN A 121 -1.09 3.00 -0.68
C GLN A 121 -1.90 4.07 0.06
N MET A 122 -1.77 4.19 1.39
CA MET A 122 -2.30 5.32 2.17
C MET A 122 -1.43 6.59 2.03
N THR A 123 -0.31 6.53 1.33
CA THR A 123 0.58 7.66 1.05
C THR A 123 1.11 8.34 2.32
N ILE A 124 1.59 7.54 3.28
CA ILE A 124 2.08 8.01 4.57
C ILE A 124 3.44 8.68 4.38
N CYS A 125 3.49 10.01 4.56
CA CYS A 125 4.69 10.83 4.30
C CYS A 125 5.20 11.63 5.52
N GLY A 126 4.51 11.55 6.66
CA GLY A 126 4.88 12.32 7.84
C GLY A 126 4.33 11.75 9.15
N PRO A 127 4.80 12.26 10.29
CA PRO A 127 4.42 11.76 11.61
C PRO A 127 2.95 12.01 11.97
N GLY A 128 2.34 13.10 11.50
CA GLY A 128 0.93 13.40 11.77
C GLY A 128 -0.01 12.35 11.18
N SER A 129 0.25 11.89 9.95
CA SER A 129 -0.51 10.79 9.34
C SER A 129 -0.38 9.49 10.14
N VAL A 130 0.81 9.21 10.68
CA VAL A 130 1.06 8.03 11.51
C VAL A 130 0.30 8.12 12.84
N GLU A 131 0.34 9.26 13.53
CA GLU A 131 -0.40 9.47 14.78
C GLU A 131 -1.91 9.34 14.56
N LEU A 132 -2.46 9.93 13.49
CA LEU A 132 -3.87 9.79 13.13
C LEU A 132 -4.27 8.31 12.95
N LEU A 133 -3.44 7.52 12.29
CA LEU A 133 -3.69 6.09 12.07
C LEU A 133 -3.53 5.27 13.35
N LYS A 134 -2.58 5.64 14.22
CA LYS A 134 -2.39 5.03 15.53
C LYS A 134 -3.60 5.23 16.45
N GLU A 135 -4.20 6.44 16.45
CA GLU A 135 -5.47 6.72 17.13
C GLU A 135 -6.64 5.86 16.58
N MET A 136 -6.54 5.42 15.34
CA MET A 136 -7.53 4.55 14.70
C MET A 136 -7.23 3.06 14.95
N GLY A 137 -6.20 2.72 15.72
CA GLY A 137 -5.82 1.36 16.09
C GLY A 137 -4.97 0.65 15.04
N VAL A 138 -4.24 1.36 14.21
CA VAL A 138 -3.20 0.81 13.34
C VAL A 138 -1.97 0.52 14.18
N GLU A 139 -1.34 -0.64 13.98
CA GLU A 139 -0.18 -1.10 14.77
C GLU A 139 1.15 -0.92 14.01
N ARG A 140 1.13 -0.91 12.68
CA ARG A 140 2.30 -0.72 11.83
C ARG A 140 1.98 0.20 10.64
N ALA A 141 2.91 1.08 10.31
CA ALA A 141 2.82 1.95 9.15
C ALA A 141 3.81 1.54 8.05
N VAL A 142 3.29 1.17 6.86
CA VAL A 142 4.12 0.97 5.67
C VAL A 142 4.30 2.33 5.00
N LEU A 143 5.50 2.87 5.10
CA LEU A 143 5.80 4.21 4.64
C LEU A 143 5.78 4.36 3.11
N SER A 144 5.56 5.57 2.63
CA SER A 144 5.77 5.93 1.22
C SER A 144 7.22 5.66 0.81
N ARG A 145 7.41 5.13 -0.38
CA ARG A 145 8.73 4.71 -0.91
C ARG A 145 9.64 5.90 -1.23
N GLU A 146 9.08 7.08 -1.28
CA GLU A 146 9.73 8.34 -1.63
C GLU A 146 10.45 9.01 -0.45
N LEU A 147 10.32 8.45 0.77
CA LEU A 147 10.93 9.02 1.97
C LEU A 147 12.43 8.72 2.05
N SER A 148 13.19 9.74 2.49
CA SER A 148 14.60 9.61 2.85
C SER A 148 14.77 8.99 4.24
N LEU A 149 15.96 8.46 4.54
CA LEU A 149 16.31 7.96 5.88
C LEU A 149 16.06 9.00 6.99
N LYS A 150 16.31 10.27 6.70
CA LYS A 150 16.07 11.37 7.64
C LYS A 150 14.58 11.54 7.96
N GLU A 151 13.70 11.44 6.97
CA GLU A 151 12.26 11.55 7.16
C GLU A 151 11.72 10.34 7.92
N ILE A 152 12.21 9.14 7.61
CA ILE A 152 11.87 7.90 8.32
C ILE A 152 12.25 8.02 9.80
N ALA A 153 13.48 8.50 10.09
CA ALA A 153 13.93 8.71 11.45
C ALA A 153 13.08 9.75 12.21
N ASP A 154 12.69 10.86 11.56
CA ASP A 154 11.81 11.89 12.14
C ASP A 154 10.43 11.29 12.50
N ILE A 155 9.84 10.49 11.62
CA ILE A 155 8.59 9.80 11.88
C ILE A 155 8.73 8.88 13.09
N TYR A 156 9.77 8.03 13.10
CA TYR A 156 9.97 7.10 14.21
C TYR A 156 10.18 7.79 15.55
N GLN A 157 11.03 8.83 15.58
CA GLN A 157 11.35 9.58 16.80
C GLN A 157 10.11 10.26 17.40
N LYS A 158 9.19 10.73 16.55
CA LYS A 158 7.99 11.44 16.99
C LYS A 158 6.85 10.51 17.41
N THR A 159 6.72 9.35 16.74
CA THR A 159 5.53 8.49 16.90
C THR A 159 5.80 7.21 17.70
N GLY A 160 7.04 6.72 17.69
CA GLY A 160 7.38 5.41 18.24
C GLY A 160 6.67 4.22 17.56
N MET A 161 5.98 4.49 16.44
CA MET A 161 5.21 3.50 15.68
C MET A 161 6.13 2.46 15.07
N GLU A 162 5.65 1.22 14.95
CA GLU A 162 6.34 0.20 14.17
C GLU A 162 6.31 0.56 12.69
N LEU A 163 7.49 0.73 12.08
CA LEU A 163 7.65 1.17 10.70
C LEU A 163 8.10 0.04 9.78
N GLU A 164 7.52 0.00 8.60
CA GLU A 164 7.85 -0.93 7.51
C GLU A 164 8.23 -0.13 6.25
N THR A 165 9.30 -0.56 5.55
CA THR A 165 9.72 0.08 4.31
C THR A 165 10.20 -0.92 3.28
N PHE A 166 10.12 -0.57 1.98
CA PHE A 166 10.58 -1.44 0.89
C PHE A 166 12.09 -1.35 0.72
N VAL A 167 12.75 -2.50 0.76
CA VAL A 167 14.21 -2.60 0.64
C VAL A 167 14.68 -3.24 -0.67
N HIS A 168 13.79 -3.96 -1.39
CA HIS A 168 14.14 -4.64 -2.64
C HIS A 168 12.97 -4.68 -3.62
N GLY A 169 13.29 -4.65 -4.93
CA GLY A 169 12.37 -4.88 -6.03
C GLY A 169 11.80 -3.61 -6.65
N ALA A 170 10.65 -3.72 -7.29
CA ALA A 170 10.09 -2.66 -8.13
C ALA A 170 9.69 -1.39 -7.38
N LEU A 171 10.16 -0.23 -7.86
CA LEU A 171 9.64 1.08 -7.46
C LEU A 171 8.47 1.51 -8.34
N CYS A 172 7.52 2.23 -7.74
CA CYS A 172 6.50 2.98 -8.45
C CYS A 172 7.03 4.37 -8.81
N TYR A 173 6.65 4.92 -9.97
CA TYR A 173 7.01 6.29 -10.34
C TYR A 173 6.14 7.33 -9.62
N CYS A 174 4.87 7.00 -9.40
CA CYS A 174 3.91 7.81 -8.66
C CYS A 174 3.97 7.46 -7.16
N TYR A 175 3.67 8.41 -6.29
CA TYR A 175 3.35 8.10 -4.90
C TYR A 175 2.29 6.99 -4.85
N SER A 176 2.58 5.92 -4.10
CA SER A 176 1.68 4.77 -4.03
C SER A 176 0.31 5.18 -3.50
N GLY A 177 -0.76 4.76 -4.17
CA GLY A 177 -2.12 5.20 -3.86
C GLY A 177 -2.60 6.42 -4.66
N GLN A 178 -1.71 7.25 -5.21
CA GLN A 178 -2.05 8.49 -5.91
C GLN A 178 -2.07 8.38 -7.43
N CYS A 179 -2.04 7.15 -7.99
CA CYS A 179 -1.96 6.93 -9.44
C CYS A 179 -3.31 6.55 -10.03
N LEU A 180 -3.83 7.40 -10.92
CA LEU A 180 -5.02 7.16 -11.74
C LEU A 180 -4.69 6.86 -13.21
N PHE A 181 -3.39 6.77 -13.59
CA PHE A 181 -2.97 6.68 -14.98
C PHE A 181 -3.55 5.46 -15.70
N SER A 182 -3.45 4.30 -15.07
CA SER A 182 -3.98 3.05 -15.64
C SER A 182 -5.51 3.02 -15.67
N SER A 183 -6.19 3.59 -14.68
CA SER A 183 -7.65 3.64 -14.64
C SER A 183 -8.23 4.59 -15.69
N ILE A 184 -7.65 5.79 -15.83
CA ILE A 184 -8.13 6.79 -16.81
C ILE A 184 -7.93 6.34 -18.25
N LEU A 185 -6.78 5.70 -18.58
CA LEU A 185 -6.51 5.23 -19.93
C LEU A 185 -7.27 3.95 -20.31
N GLY A 186 -7.50 3.05 -19.35
CA GLY A 186 -8.00 1.71 -19.69
C GLY A 186 -9.01 1.10 -18.71
N GLY A 187 -9.54 1.87 -17.74
CA GLY A 187 -10.50 1.37 -16.73
C GLY A 187 -9.90 0.46 -15.66
N ARG A 188 -8.60 0.14 -15.74
CA ARG A 188 -7.89 -0.78 -14.84
C ARG A 188 -7.26 -0.01 -13.68
N SER A 189 -7.97 0.08 -12.55
CA SER A 189 -7.50 0.86 -11.41
C SER A 189 -6.31 0.22 -10.68
N GLY A 190 -5.23 1.00 -10.48
CA GLY A 190 -4.12 0.63 -9.62
C GLY A 190 -4.50 0.54 -8.15
N ASN A 191 -5.43 1.38 -7.70
CA ASN A 191 -5.98 1.40 -6.35
C ASN A 191 -6.97 0.23 -6.08
N ARG A 192 -7.30 -0.52 -7.14
CA ARG A 192 -8.09 -1.75 -7.07
C ARG A 192 -7.32 -3.00 -7.54
N GLY A 193 -5.97 -2.88 -7.56
CA GLY A 193 -5.08 -4.01 -7.83
C GLY A 193 -4.87 -4.36 -9.31
N ARG A 194 -5.40 -3.58 -10.25
CA ARG A 194 -5.45 -3.92 -11.69
C ARG A 194 -4.54 -3.08 -12.59
N CYS A 195 -3.50 -2.45 -12.03
CA CYS A 195 -2.59 -1.58 -12.75
C CYS A 195 -1.98 -2.23 -14.00
N ALA A 196 -2.15 -1.59 -15.17
CA ALA A 196 -1.56 -2.02 -16.44
C ALA A 196 -0.11 -1.53 -16.65
N GLN A 197 0.46 -0.82 -15.69
CA GLN A 197 1.83 -0.26 -15.70
C GLN A 197 2.13 0.67 -16.91
N PRO A 198 1.27 1.64 -17.27
CA PRO A 198 1.54 2.54 -18.40
C PRO A 198 2.83 3.35 -18.21
N CYS A 199 3.28 3.60 -16.98
CA CYS A 199 4.57 4.25 -16.69
C CYS A 199 5.81 3.49 -17.19
N ARG A 200 5.66 2.21 -17.58
CA ARG A 200 6.75 1.39 -18.14
C ARG A 200 6.84 1.47 -19.67
N LEU A 201 5.93 2.19 -20.30
CA LEU A 201 5.96 2.44 -21.75
C LEU A 201 6.91 3.58 -22.09
N ALA A 202 7.29 3.66 -23.37
CA ALA A 202 8.09 4.75 -23.88
C ALA A 202 7.25 6.03 -24.07
N TYR A 203 7.83 7.16 -23.71
CA TYR A 203 7.29 8.51 -23.91
C TYR A 203 8.35 9.43 -24.46
N GLN A 204 7.92 10.45 -25.18
CA GLN A 204 8.74 11.57 -25.60
C GLN A 204 8.45 12.78 -24.71
N ALA A 205 9.48 13.41 -24.13
CA ALA A 205 9.31 14.70 -23.47
C ALA A 205 9.25 15.82 -24.52
N VAL A 206 8.30 16.74 -24.35
CA VAL A 206 8.01 17.83 -25.28
C VAL A 206 7.84 19.13 -24.49
N ASP A 207 8.46 20.23 -24.92
CA ASP A 207 8.35 21.53 -24.25
C ASP A 207 6.98 22.20 -24.47
N ALA A 208 6.82 23.40 -23.90
CA ALA A 208 5.59 24.18 -24.03
C ALA A 208 5.31 24.63 -25.49
N GLN A 209 6.34 24.74 -26.33
CA GLN A 209 6.25 25.06 -27.73
C GLN A 209 6.08 23.83 -28.64
N LYS A 210 5.84 22.66 -28.04
CA LYS A 210 5.66 21.37 -28.72
C LYS A 210 6.91 20.83 -29.41
N LYS A 211 8.10 21.33 -29.07
CA LYS A 211 9.39 20.83 -29.56
C LYS A 211 9.81 19.60 -28.70
N ALA A 212 10.27 18.57 -29.38
CA ALA A 212 10.79 17.38 -28.72
C ALA A 212 12.07 17.67 -27.93
N LEU A 213 12.09 17.33 -26.68
CA LEU A 213 13.26 17.39 -25.78
C LEU A 213 14.05 16.08 -25.79
N THR A 214 13.36 14.95 -26.10
CA THR A 214 13.96 13.62 -26.15
C THR A 214 13.44 12.82 -27.33
N GLY A 215 14.10 11.69 -27.65
CA GLY A 215 13.46 10.58 -28.36
C GLY A 215 12.44 9.86 -27.47
N GLU A 216 11.86 8.78 -27.98
CA GLU A 216 11.01 7.88 -27.19
C GLU A 216 11.88 7.07 -26.20
N GLN A 217 11.62 7.22 -24.92
CA GLN A 217 12.34 6.58 -23.82
C GLN A 217 11.38 6.20 -22.68
N THR A 218 11.80 5.26 -21.84
CA THR A 218 11.03 4.85 -20.65
C THR A 218 11.18 5.87 -19.49
N LEU A 219 10.83 7.13 -19.77
CA LEU A 219 11.05 8.29 -18.88
C LEU A 219 10.40 8.17 -17.50
N LEU A 220 9.38 7.35 -17.37
CA LEU A 220 8.61 7.14 -16.14
C LEU A 220 8.89 5.77 -15.50
N SER A 221 9.96 5.08 -15.92
CA SER A 221 10.30 3.74 -15.44
C SER A 221 11.48 3.79 -14.44
N PRO A 222 11.24 3.76 -13.10
CA PRO A 222 12.34 3.66 -12.15
C PRO A 222 13.05 2.31 -12.24
N LYS A 223 14.36 2.31 -11.93
CA LYS A 223 15.13 1.11 -11.62
C LYS A 223 14.54 0.41 -10.40
N ASP A 224 14.79 -0.89 -10.26
CA ASP A 224 14.44 -1.58 -9.04
C ASP A 224 15.32 -1.10 -7.87
N ILE A 225 14.73 -1.07 -6.67
CA ILE A 225 15.49 -0.75 -5.46
C ILE A 225 16.29 -1.97 -4.99
N CYS A 226 17.51 -1.73 -4.54
CA CYS A 226 18.27 -2.65 -3.72
C CYS A 226 18.95 -1.85 -2.61
N ALA A 227 18.42 -1.95 -1.41
CA ALA A 227 18.90 -1.25 -0.23
C ALA A 227 19.72 -2.16 0.70
N LEU A 228 20.30 -3.24 0.14
CA LEU A 228 21.05 -4.22 0.91
C LEU A 228 22.20 -3.58 1.69
N ASP A 229 22.90 -2.61 1.08
CA ASP A 229 23.99 -1.87 1.73
C ASP A 229 23.52 -0.92 2.84
N LEU A 230 22.24 -0.58 2.86
CA LEU A 230 21.66 0.40 3.77
C LEU A 230 20.92 -0.22 4.96
N ILE A 231 20.95 -1.54 5.12
CA ILE A 231 20.27 -2.23 6.24
C ILE A 231 20.64 -1.61 7.59
N PRO A 232 21.92 -1.33 7.92
CA PRO A 232 22.24 -0.68 9.19
C PRO A 232 21.58 0.69 9.36
N GLN A 233 21.67 1.56 8.35
CA GLN A 233 21.10 2.90 8.40
C GLN A 233 19.56 2.88 8.45
N ILE A 234 18.93 1.95 7.74
CA ILE A 234 17.48 1.74 7.78
C ILE A 234 17.04 1.29 9.18
N ALA A 235 17.78 0.35 9.79
CA ALA A 235 17.52 -0.08 11.15
C ALA A 235 17.71 1.05 12.17
N GLU A 236 18.78 1.84 12.04
CA GLU A 236 19.07 2.99 12.90
C GLU A 236 18.02 4.10 12.75
N ALA A 237 17.44 4.28 11.53
CA ALA A 237 16.33 5.19 11.28
C ALA A 237 15.00 4.74 11.95
N GLY A 238 14.97 3.55 12.55
CA GLY A 238 13.83 3.10 13.33
C GLY A 238 12.90 2.14 12.61
N VAL A 239 13.27 1.63 11.45
CA VAL A 239 12.49 0.61 10.72
C VAL A 239 12.58 -0.73 11.45
N TYR A 240 11.43 -1.39 11.57
CA TYR A 240 11.32 -2.74 12.11
C TYR A 240 11.24 -3.79 10.98
N SER A 241 10.41 -3.55 9.95
CA SER A 241 10.13 -4.53 8.90
C SER A 241 10.73 -4.11 7.56
N LEU A 242 11.55 -5.01 7.00
CA LEU A 242 12.24 -4.88 5.71
C LEU A 242 11.44 -5.60 4.62
N LYS A 243 10.65 -4.86 3.86
CA LYS A 243 9.72 -5.42 2.87
C LYS A 243 10.37 -5.62 1.52
N ILE A 244 10.27 -6.83 0.99
CA ILE A 244 10.70 -7.19 -0.36
C ILE A 244 9.48 -7.12 -1.31
N GLU A 245 9.56 -6.37 -2.42
CA GLU A 245 8.52 -6.36 -3.46
C GLU A 245 8.74 -7.54 -4.42
N GLY A 246 7.67 -8.27 -4.77
CA GLY A 246 7.81 -9.39 -5.69
C GLY A 246 6.62 -10.34 -5.81
N ARG A 247 5.42 -9.98 -5.36
CA ARG A 247 4.23 -10.87 -5.40
C ARG A 247 3.87 -11.42 -6.79
N MET A 248 4.31 -10.76 -7.86
CA MET A 248 4.13 -11.22 -9.25
C MET A 248 5.34 -12.01 -9.77
N LYS A 249 6.28 -12.37 -8.90
CA LYS A 249 7.51 -13.08 -9.26
C LYS A 249 7.39 -14.57 -8.95
N ARG A 250 8.30 -15.35 -9.53
CA ARG A 250 8.41 -16.80 -9.32
C ARG A 250 8.88 -17.13 -7.90
N PRO A 251 8.61 -18.34 -7.39
CA PRO A 251 9.09 -18.80 -6.09
C PRO A 251 10.61 -18.69 -5.93
N GLU A 252 11.40 -18.98 -6.97
CA GLU A 252 12.86 -18.93 -6.95
C GLU A 252 13.39 -17.50 -6.75
N TYR A 253 12.71 -16.48 -7.32
CA TYR A 253 13.03 -15.08 -7.04
C TYR A 253 12.80 -14.77 -5.57
N THR A 254 11.67 -15.20 -5.02
CA THR A 254 11.35 -14.99 -3.59
C THR A 254 12.42 -15.63 -2.71
N ALA A 255 12.76 -16.90 -2.94
CA ALA A 255 13.78 -17.60 -2.18
C ALA A 255 15.15 -16.92 -2.28
N GLY A 256 15.59 -16.62 -3.50
CA GLY A 256 16.92 -16.04 -3.74
C GLY A 256 17.10 -14.68 -3.08
N VAL A 257 16.08 -13.80 -3.16
CA VAL A 257 16.13 -12.49 -2.51
C VAL A 257 16.05 -12.62 -0.98
N VAL A 258 15.08 -13.40 -0.46
CA VAL A 258 14.86 -13.56 0.98
C VAL A 258 16.10 -14.12 1.68
N ARG A 259 16.73 -15.20 1.14
CA ARG A 259 17.92 -15.80 1.76
C ARG A 259 19.10 -14.83 1.85
N ILE A 260 19.27 -13.97 0.84
CA ILE A 260 20.32 -12.96 0.85
C ILE A 260 20.01 -11.89 1.91
N TYR A 261 18.78 -11.35 1.94
CA TYR A 261 18.42 -10.39 2.96
C TYR A 261 18.48 -10.98 4.38
N ARG A 262 18.07 -12.24 4.59
CA ARG A 262 18.21 -12.95 5.87
C ARG A 262 19.67 -13.02 6.31
N LYS A 263 20.57 -13.45 5.43
CA LYS A 263 22.01 -13.50 5.69
C LYS A 263 22.54 -12.17 6.21
N TYR A 264 22.18 -11.06 5.57
CA TYR A 264 22.70 -9.74 5.92
C TYR A 264 22.01 -9.11 7.13
N VAL A 265 20.75 -9.41 7.35
CA VAL A 265 20.07 -9.04 8.61
C VAL A 265 20.72 -9.77 9.79
N ASP A 266 21.00 -11.06 9.66
CA ASP A 266 21.68 -11.83 10.71
C ASP A 266 23.10 -11.30 10.97
N GLN A 267 23.86 -10.98 9.92
CA GLN A 267 25.17 -10.36 10.04
C GLN A 267 25.11 -9.04 10.82
N TYR A 268 24.14 -8.17 10.51
CA TYR A 268 23.94 -6.92 11.21
C TYR A 268 23.53 -7.13 12.68
N LEU A 269 22.63 -8.06 12.96
CA LEU A 269 22.19 -8.36 14.32
C LEU A 269 23.30 -8.96 15.17
N GLN A 270 24.21 -9.72 14.57
CA GLN A 270 25.35 -10.31 15.26
C GLN A 270 26.50 -9.32 15.48
N ASN A 271 26.90 -8.59 14.43
CA ASN A 271 28.15 -7.83 14.38
C ASN A 271 27.95 -6.31 14.46
N GLY A 272 26.70 -5.82 14.39
CA GLY A 272 26.39 -4.38 14.31
C GLY A 272 26.85 -3.75 12.99
N ALA A 273 26.69 -2.42 12.90
CA ALA A 273 27.03 -1.66 11.69
C ALA A 273 28.52 -1.72 11.30
N LYS A 274 29.42 -1.77 12.29
CA LYS A 274 30.88 -1.81 12.04
C LYS A 274 31.37 -3.10 11.37
N GLY A 275 30.67 -4.22 11.62
CA GLY A 275 30.99 -5.52 11.03
C GLY A 275 30.16 -5.86 9.79
N TYR A 276 29.37 -4.91 9.29
CA TYR A 276 28.46 -5.12 8.17
C TYR A 276 29.18 -4.90 6.82
N GLN A 277 29.25 -5.94 6.01
CA GLN A 277 29.87 -5.88 4.69
C GLN A 277 29.13 -6.79 3.71
N VAL A 278 28.69 -6.23 2.59
CA VAL A 278 28.00 -6.97 1.53
C VAL A 278 29.00 -7.51 0.50
N ALA A 279 28.95 -8.82 0.26
CA ALA A 279 29.79 -9.48 -0.75
C ALA A 279 29.32 -9.15 -2.18
N GLU A 280 30.28 -8.94 -3.07
CA GLU A 280 29.99 -8.61 -4.47
C GLU A 280 29.27 -9.76 -5.20
N ALA A 281 29.51 -11.01 -4.81
CA ALA A 281 28.85 -12.18 -5.37
C ALA A 281 27.33 -12.13 -5.11
N ASP A 282 26.90 -11.75 -3.90
CA ASP A 282 25.49 -11.65 -3.56
C ASP A 282 24.78 -10.49 -4.30
N ARG A 283 25.51 -9.37 -4.55
CA ARG A 283 24.98 -8.27 -5.39
C ARG A 283 24.78 -8.73 -6.83
N LYS A 284 25.74 -9.45 -7.40
CA LYS A 284 25.63 -10.01 -8.76
C LYS A 284 24.49 -11.00 -8.87
N GLU A 285 24.28 -11.83 -7.85
CA GLU A 285 23.18 -12.77 -7.83
C GLU A 285 21.82 -12.05 -7.80
N LEU A 286 21.65 -11.01 -6.97
CA LEU A 286 20.42 -10.20 -6.96
C LEU A 286 20.15 -9.52 -8.32
N LEU A 287 21.20 -9.01 -8.98
CA LEU A 287 21.10 -8.46 -10.32
C LEU A 287 20.66 -9.51 -11.34
N LEU A 288 21.22 -10.72 -11.24
CA LEU A 288 20.88 -11.83 -12.14
C LEU A 288 19.42 -12.30 -11.95
N LEU A 289 18.93 -12.34 -10.69
CA LEU A 289 17.56 -12.75 -10.40
C LEU A 289 16.52 -11.86 -11.07
N PHE A 290 16.65 -10.55 -10.95
CA PHE A 290 15.82 -9.60 -11.67
C PHE A 290 16.28 -8.16 -11.46
N ASN A 291 16.39 -7.40 -12.54
CA ASN A 291 16.58 -5.96 -12.49
C ASN A 291 15.98 -5.26 -13.71
N ARG A 292 15.77 -3.93 -13.61
CA ARG A 292 15.45 -3.03 -14.72
C ARG A 292 16.58 -2.03 -14.86
N ASP A 293 17.50 -2.29 -15.80
CA ASP A 293 18.66 -1.42 -16.07
C ASP A 293 19.50 -1.16 -14.80
N GLY A 294 19.75 -2.25 -14.03
CA GLY A 294 20.45 -2.21 -12.75
C GLY A 294 19.57 -1.82 -11.56
N PHE A 295 20.22 -1.56 -10.44
CA PHE A 295 19.60 -1.14 -9.20
C PHE A 295 19.81 0.34 -8.89
N SER A 296 18.92 0.88 -8.04
CA SER A 296 19.09 2.14 -7.34
C SER A 296 18.94 1.93 -5.83
N ARG A 297 19.44 2.88 -5.03
CA ARG A 297 19.16 2.91 -3.58
C ARG A 297 17.81 3.55 -3.24
N GLY A 298 16.95 3.74 -4.25
CA GLY A 298 15.66 4.41 -4.11
C GLY A 298 15.83 5.86 -3.66
N TYR A 299 14.90 6.31 -2.83
CA TYR A 299 14.86 7.67 -2.30
C TYR A 299 15.57 7.82 -0.95
N TYR A 300 16.17 6.79 -0.40
CA TYR A 300 16.79 6.82 0.94
C TYR A 300 17.88 7.89 1.09
N GLU A 301 18.70 8.08 0.06
CA GLU A 301 19.83 9.01 0.06
C GLU A 301 19.69 10.15 -0.96
N GLN A 302 18.67 10.08 -1.85
CA GLN A 302 18.45 11.07 -2.89
C GLN A 302 16.97 11.30 -3.16
N HIS A 303 16.62 12.52 -3.59
CA HIS A 303 15.22 12.88 -3.85
C HIS A 303 14.73 12.43 -5.24
N ASN A 304 15.55 12.58 -6.29
CA ASN A 304 15.31 12.11 -7.66
C ASN A 304 16.58 12.25 -8.51
N GLY A 305 16.56 11.77 -9.75
CA GLY A 305 17.66 11.95 -10.68
C GLY A 305 17.75 10.84 -11.74
N ARG A 306 18.65 11.04 -12.72
CA ARG A 306 18.85 10.14 -13.86
C ARG A 306 19.25 8.72 -13.44
N ASN A 307 20.09 8.60 -12.43
CA ASN A 307 20.58 7.31 -11.90
C ASN A 307 19.48 6.43 -11.29
N MET A 308 18.31 6.99 -10.98
CA MET A 308 17.14 6.22 -10.50
C MET A 308 16.28 5.66 -11.63
N MET A 309 16.52 6.05 -12.88
CA MET A 309 15.63 5.76 -14.00
C MET A 309 16.22 4.68 -14.93
N ALA A 310 15.38 3.74 -15.33
CA ALA A 310 15.68 2.72 -16.32
C ALA A 310 15.36 3.27 -17.72
N LEU A 311 16.32 3.96 -18.33
CA LEU A 311 16.14 4.64 -19.60
C LEU A 311 16.49 3.76 -20.81
N GLU A 312 17.26 2.71 -20.59
CA GLU A 312 17.76 1.78 -21.60
C GLU A 312 17.18 0.39 -21.35
N ASN A 313 16.76 -0.28 -22.41
CA ASN A 313 16.34 -1.68 -22.35
C ASN A 313 17.48 -2.56 -22.90
N ALA A 314 18.56 -2.71 -22.15
CA ALA A 314 19.62 -3.61 -22.51
C ALA A 314 19.10 -5.07 -22.57
N LYS A 315 19.40 -5.77 -23.66
CA LYS A 315 19.08 -7.20 -23.77
C LYS A 315 20.16 -8.00 -23.05
N ALA A 316 19.73 -8.97 -22.24
CA ALA A 316 20.64 -9.89 -21.59
C ALA A 316 21.47 -10.69 -22.62
N SER A 317 22.75 -10.82 -22.39
CA SER A 317 23.67 -11.68 -23.18
C SER A 317 23.30 -13.16 -23.00
N ASP A 318 23.75 -14.00 -23.92
CA ASP A 318 23.52 -15.45 -23.81
C ASP A 318 24.23 -16.08 -22.60
N GLN A 319 25.34 -15.50 -22.18
CA GLN A 319 26.01 -15.91 -20.93
C GLN A 319 25.17 -15.58 -19.69
N GLU A 320 24.58 -14.40 -19.63
CA GLU A 320 23.68 -14.03 -18.52
C GLU A 320 22.41 -14.89 -18.49
N LYS A 321 21.84 -15.23 -19.65
CA LYS A 321 20.68 -16.15 -19.71
C LYS A 321 21.02 -17.53 -19.15
N ARG A 322 22.16 -18.13 -19.55
CA ARG A 322 22.61 -19.43 -19.02
C ARG A 322 22.88 -19.37 -17.51
N ALA A 323 23.52 -18.31 -17.05
CA ALA A 323 23.77 -18.11 -15.62
C ALA A 323 22.46 -17.96 -14.83
N TYR A 324 21.48 -17.26 -15.39
CA TYR A 324 20.13 -17.14 -14.81
C TYR A 324 19.43 -18.50 -14.72
N GLU A 325 19.42 -19.28 -15.80
CA GLU A 325 18.80 -20.62 -15.82
C GLU A 325 19.41 -21.54 -14.77
N ALA A 326 20.74 -21.60 -14.70
CA ALA A 326 21.44 -22.39 -13.69
C ALA A 326 21.15 -21.94 -12.24
N LEU A 327 21.03 -20.63 -12.03
CA LEU A 327 20.65 -20.08 -10.72
C LEU A 327 19.22 -20.48 -10.35
N ILE A 328 18.27 -20.38 -11.29
CA ILE A 328 16.87 -20.75 -11.07
C ILE A 328 16.75 -22.24 -10.73
N GLU A 329 17.41 -23.13 -11.49
CA GLU A 329 17.43 -24.57 -11.20
C GLU A 329 17.97 -24.87 -9.80
N LYS A 330 19.06 -24.22 -9.41
CA LYS A 330 19.63 -24.36 -8.08
C LYS A 330 18.66 -23.92 -6.98
N LEU A 331 18.05 -22.73 -7.12
CA LEU A 331 17.12 -22.20 -6.13
C LEU A 331 15.83 -23.03 -6.06
N HIS A 332 15.38 -23.56 -7.20
CA HIS A 332 14.23 -24.46 -7.26
C HIS A 332 14.47 -25.72 -6.42
N ALA A 333 15.57 -26.41 -6.68
CA ALA A 333 15.94 -27.63 -5.94
C ALA A 333 16.12 -27.37 -4.43
N GLU A 334 16.78 -26.26 -4.06
CA GLU A 334 17.09 -25.95 -2.66
C GLU A 334 15.89 -25.46 -1.84
N TYR A 335 14.97 -24.69 -2.43
CA TYR A 335 13.94 -23.93 -1.68
C TYR A 335 12.49 -24.21 -2.10
N VAL A 336 12.26 -24.82 -3.28
CA VAL A 336 10.92 -25.13 -3.77
C VAL A 336 10.62 -26.62 -3.61
N GLU A 337 11.54 -27.48 -4.06
CA GLU A 337 11.39 -28.94 -3.91
C GLU A 337 11.73 -29.43 -2.51
N THR A 338 12.68 -28.76 -1.83
CA THR A 338 13.11 -29.15 -0.47
C THR A 338 12.29 -28.39 0.58
N GLU A 339 11.47 -29.11 1.33
CA GLU A 339 10.72 -28.52 2.44
C GLU A 339 11.62 -28.34 3.68
N ARG A 340 11.49 -27.18 4.32
CA ARG A 340 12.04 -26.94 5.65
C ARG A 340 11.50 -27.97 6.64
N LYS A 341 12.31 -28.43 7.58
CA LYS A 341 11.90 -29.36 8.64
C LYS A 341 12.00 -28.69 10.00
N VAL A 342 11.05 -29.00 10.89
CA VAL A 342 11.02 -28.56 12.29
C VAL A 342 11.73 -29.62 13.13
N PRO A 343 12.83 -29.25 13.85
CA PRO A 343 13.49 -30.19 14.79
C PRO A 343 12.55 -30.56 15.92
N VAL A 344 12.42 -31.87 16.19
CA VAL A 344 11.56 -32.42 17.26
C VAL A 344 12.39 -33.31 18.20
N ARG A 345 12.10 -33.19 19.50
CA ARG A 345 12.59 -34.09 20.52
C ARG A 345 11.48 -35.05 20.89
N GLY A 346 11.82 -36.34 21.07
CA GLY A 346 10.87 -37.38 21.45
C GLY A 346 11.38 -38.22 22.57
N GLN A 347 10.46 -38.61 23.43
CA GLN A 347 10.68 -39.64 24.46
C GLN A 347 9.61 -40.73 24.29
N PHE A 348 10.05 -41.92 23.97
CA PHE A 348 9.18 -43.09 23.84
C PHE A 348 9.37 -44.00 25.06
N ARG A 349 8.27 -44.32 25.73
CA ARG A 349 8.25 -45.24 26.90
C ARG A 349 7.37 -46.46 26.60
N ALA A 350 7.90 -47.63 26.86
CA ALA A 350 7.17 -48.89 26.80
C ALA A 350 7.56 -49.80 27.98
N VAL A 351 6.56 -50.16 28.76
CA VAL A 351 6.68 -50.99 29.98
C VAL A 351 5.59 -52.03 29.92
N PRO A 352 5.81 -53.29 30.43
CA PRO A 352 4.78 -54.30 30.49
C PRO A 352 3.53 -53.80 31.27
N GLU A 353 2.35 -54.19 30.79
CA GLU A 353 1.05 -53.87 31.40
C GLU A 353 0.62 -52.40 31.42
N GLU A 354 1.46 -51.47 30.92
CA GLU A 354 1.10 -50.06 30.77
C GLU A 354 0.98 -49.70 29.27
N PRO A 355 0.09 -48.78 28.89
CA PRO A 355 0.04 -48.29 27.52
C PRO A 355 1.37 -47.63 27.12
N MET A 356 1.84 -47.89 25.88
CA MET A 356 2.99 -47.16 25.33
C MET A 356 2.73 -45.66 25.37
N GLN A 357 3.74 -44.87 25.66
CA GLN A 357 3.68 -43.38 25.67
C GLN A 357 4.69 -42.80 24.69
N LEU A 358 4.28 -41.78 24.00
CA LEU A 358 5.16 -40.97 23.16
C LEU A 358 4.95 -39.49 23.47
N THR A 359 5.98 -38.88 24.06
CA THR A 359 6.03 -37.45 24.31
C THR A 359 6.87 -36.81 23.22
N LEU A 360 6.33 -35.83 22.50
CA LEU A 360 6.98 -35.05 21.46
C LEU A 360 7.04 -33.60 21.85
N SER A 361 8.17 -32.94 21.63
CA SER A 361 8.31 -31.50 21.85
C SER A 361 9.16 -30.85 20.78
N CYS A 362 8.85 -29.61 20.45
CA CYS A 362 9.67 -28.77 19.55
C CYS A 362 9.63 -27.31 20.00
N ARG A 363 10.56 -26.52 19.50
CA ARG A 363 10.58 -25.07 19.74
C ARG A 363 10.30 -24.32 18.44
N VAL A 364 9.23 -23.56 18.39
CA VAL A 364 8.83 -22.73 17.25
C VAL A 364 8.48 -21.34 17.77
N ASP A 365 8.97 -20.29 17.11
CA ASP A 365 8.81 -18.88 17.52
C ASP A 365 9.21 -18.61 19.00
N GLY A 366 10.29 -19.26 19.45
CA GLY A 366 10.79 -19.14 20.83
C GLY A 366 9.97 -19.88 21.90
N GLN A 367 8.81 -20.42 21.56
CA GLN A 367 7.92 -21.16 22.47
C GLN A 367 8.10 -22.67 22.31
N ILE A 368 7.96 -23.40 23.42
CA ILE A 368 7.96 -24.87 23.43
C ILE A 368 6.52 -25.33 23.26
N CYS A 369 6.29 -26.22 22.30
CA CYS A 369 5.06 -26.97 22.13
C CYS A 369 5.35 -28.43 22.46
N GLN A 370 4.52 -29.06 23.31
CA GLN A 370 4.67 -30.44 23.74
C GLN A 370 3.33 -31.16 23.69
N VAL A 371 3.34 -32.39 23.22
CA VAL A 371 2.18 -33.28 23.24
C VAL A 371 2.59 -34.64 23.77
N GLU A 372 1.63 -35.34 24.36
CA GLU A 372 1.78 -36.71 24.80
C GLU A 372 0.63 -37.53 24.21
N VAL A 373 0.96 -38.68 23.66
CA VAL A 373 -0.01 -39.65 23.14
C VAL A 373 0.25 -41.02 23.68
N THR A 374 -0.81 -41.80 23.89
CA THR A 374 -0.75 -43.18 24.39
C THR A 374 -1.13 -44.17 23.30
N GLY A 375 -0.49 -45.33 23.31
CA GLY A 375 -0.73 -46.42 22.36
C GLY A 375 -1.23 -47.68 23.02
N GLU A 376 -1.14 -48.79 22.29
CA GLU A 376 -1.51 -50.10 22.80
C GLU A 376 -0.59 -50.54 23.93
N VAL A 377 -1.07 -51.42 24.78
CA VAL A 377 -0.25 -52.05 25.85
C VAL A 377 0.69 -53.10 25.22
N PRO A 378 2.00 -53.00 25.46
CA PRO A 378 2.96 -53.99 25.00
C PRO A 378 2.70 -55.37 25.56
N GLN A 379 2.86 -56.39 24.76
CA GLN A 379 2.78 -57.79 25.22
C GLN A 379 4.13 -58.25 25.78
N GLN A 380 4.08 -59.09 26.79
CA GLN A 380 5.30 -59.78 27.21
C GLN A 380 5.72 -60.80 26.13
N ALA A 381 6.95 -60.74 25.70
CA ALA A 381 7.43 -61.60 24.61
C ALA A 381 7.46 -63.07 25.06
N GLN A 382 6.75 -63.94 24.35
CA GLN A 382 6.74 -65.39 24.64
C GLN A 382 7.91 -66.14 24.01
N ASN A 383 8.38 -65.72 22.80
CA ASN A 383 9.43 -66.41 22.07
C ASN A 383 10.68 -65.52 21.78
N ARG A 384 10.45 -64.41 21.06
CA ARG A 384 11.55 -63.50 20.69
C ARG A 384 11.16 -62.08 21.08
N PRO A 385 11.85 -61.44 22.04
CA PRO A 385 11.62 -60.04 22.37
C PRO A 385 12.05 -59.14 21.23
N MET A 386 11.41 -57.99 21.13
CA MET A 386 11.77 -56.93 20.20
C MET A 386 13.01 -56.19 20.73
N GLU A 387 14.07 -56.14 19.98
CA GLU A 387 15.29 -55.45 20.35
C GLU A 387 15.13 -53.92 20.26
N GLU A 388 15.84 -53.16 21.08
CA GLU A 388 15.84 -51.70 21.09
C GLU A 388 16.07 -51.10 19.69
N ALA A 389 16.98 -51.67 18.91
CA ALA A 389 17.29 -51.28 17.52
C ALA A 389 16.03 -51.34 16.61
N GLN A 390 15.11 -52.26 16.89
CA GLN A 390 13.87 -52.41 16.11
C GLN A 390 12.85 -51.33 16.47
N PHE A 391 12.72 -51.00 17.77
CA PHE A 391 11.92 -49.86 18.22
C PHE A 391 12.45 -48.54 17.57
N LEU A 392 13.75 -48.29 17.70
CA LEU A 392 14.41 -47.13 17.16
C LEU A 392 14.21 -47.01 15.66
N LYS A 393 14.35 -48.12 14.93
CA LYS A 393 14.12 -48.14 13.46
C LYS A 393 12.71 -47.71 13.07
N GLN A 394 11.66 -48.07 13.84
CA GLN A 394 10.30 -47.69 13.53
C GLN A 394 10.01 -46.24 13.98
N MET A 395 10.47 -45.85 15.14
CA MET A 395 10.24 -44.51 15.67
C MET A 395 11.01 -43.43 14.92
N LYS A 396 12.18 -43.72 14.30
CA LYS A 396 12.96 -42.79 13.50
C LYS A 396 12.35 -42.41 12.13
N LYS A 397 11.29 -43.08 11.69
CA LYS A 397 10.68 -42.83 10.38
C LYS A 397 9.86 -41.54 10.41
N LEU A 398 10.31 -40.45 9.81
CA LEU A 398 9.61 -39.17 9.69
C LEU A 398 9.29 -38.78 8.23
N GLY A 399 9.45 -39.70 7.29
CA GLY A 399 9.12 -39.45 5.88
C GLY A 399 7.69 -38.98 5.69
N GLY A 400 7.48 -37.94 4.86
CA GLY A 400 6.16 -37.34 4.58
C GLY A 400 5.63 -36.43 5.71
N THR A 401 6.47 -36.10 6.74
CA THR A 401 6.08 -35.18 7.82
C THR A 401 6.94 -33.91 7.77
N PRO A 402 6.48 -32.79 8.36
CA PRO A 402 7.25 -31.55 8.45
C PRO A 402 8.39 -31.59 9.48
N PHE A 403 8.62 -32.73 10.10
CA PHE A 403 9.54 -32.86 11.24
C PHE A 403 10.87 -33.58 10.88
N THR A 404 11.90 -33.30 11.69
CA THR A 404 13.15 -34.04 11.73
C THR A 404 13.57 -34.25 13.18
N TRP A 405 14.18 -35.43 13.50
CA TRP A 405 14.63 -35.67 14.85
C TRP A 405 15.83 -34.79 15.22
N GLU A 406 15.70 -34.02 16.29
CA GLU A 406 16.81 -33.45 17.03
C GLU A 406 17.37 -34.47 18.02
N GLN A 407 16.45 -35.15 18.76
CA GLN A 407 16.74 -36.19 19.75
C GLN A 407 15.55 -37.15 19.87
N LEU A 408 15.83 -38.44 20.06
CA LEU A 408 14.81 -39.46 20.37
C LEU A 408 15.38 -40.41 21.40
N ASP A 409 14.77 -40.40 22.59
CA ASP A 409 15.13 -41.24 23.73
C ASP A 409 14.12 -42.38 23.84
N LEU A 410 14.64 -43.59 24.12
CA LEU A 410 13.84 -44.77 24.36
C LEU A 410 13.96 -45.17 25.84
N CYS A 411 12.84 -45.38 26.52
CA CYS A 411 12.73 -45.94 27.84
C CYS A 411 11.97 -47.26 27.74
N LEU A 412 12.70 -48.34 27.70
CA LEU A 412 12.17 -49.71 27.54
C LEU A 412 12.44 -50.53 28.80
N GLU A 413 11.40 -51.14 29.33
CA GLU A 413 11.54 -52.04 30.50
C GLU A 413 10.97 -53.41 30.18
N GLY A 414 11.63 -54.47 30.64
CA GLY A 414 11.21 -55.85 30.46
C GLY A 414 11.42 -56.44 29.08
N THR A 415 10.91 -57.63 28.84
CA THR A 415 10.97 -58.36 27.56
C THR A 415 9.69 -58.06 26.78
N LEU A 416 9.77 -57.13 25.85
CA LEU A 416 8.60 -56.60 25.12
C LEU A 416 8.42 -57.21 23.73
N PHE A 417 7.16 -57.42 23.36
CA PHE A 417 6.74 -57.62 21.98
C PHE A 417 5.66 -56.57 21.64
N VAL A 418 5.92 -55.81 20.56
CA VAL A 418 4.99 -54.80 20.04
C VAL A 418 4.80 -54.99 18.55
N PRO A 419 3.56 -55.11 18.05
CA PRO A 419 3.31 -55.12 16.63
C PRO A 419 3.88 -53.85 15.94
N VAL A 420 4.58 -54.00 14.83
CA VAL A 420 5.16 -52.87 14.08
C VAL A 420 4.06 -51.83 13.68
N GLY A 421 2.83 -52.34 13.42
CA GLY A 421 1.68 -51.47 13.13
C GLY A 421 1.31 -50.54 14.30
N ALA A 422 1.35 -51.04 15.55
CA ALA A 422 1.05 -50.26 16.75
C ALA A 422 2.10 -49.15 16.98
N LEU A 423 3.41 -49.43 16.77
CA LEU A 423 4.48 -48.41 16.81
C LEU A 423 4.30 -47.35 15.78
N ASN A 424 4.03 -47.73 14.52
CA ASN A 424 3.81 -46.80 13.44
C ASN A 424 2.58 -45.92 13.67
N ASN A 425 1.51 -46.50 14.23
CA ASN A 425 0.28 -45.75 14.56
C ASN A 425 0.57 -44.72 15.66
N LEU A 426 1.18 -45.11 16.77
CA LEU A 426 1.53 -44.20 17.86
C LEU A 426 2.40 -43.03 17.37
N ARG A 427 3.46 -43.33 16.61
CA ARG A 427 4.30 -42.29 16.04
C ARG A 427 3.51 -41.31 15.14
N ARG A 428 2.66 -41.85 14.24
CA ARG A 428 1.84 -41.02 13.33
C ARG A 428 0.88 -40.15 14.15
N THR A 429 0.14 -40.71 15.08
CA THR A 429 -0.79 -39.97 15.95
C THR A 429 -0.07 -38.89 16.76
N GLY A 430 1.15 -39.18 17.28
CA GLY A 430 1.95 -38.18 17.99
C GLY A 430 2.39 -37.02 17.12
N LEU A 431 2.85 -37.31 15.92
CA LEU A 431 3.29 -36.25 14.96
C LEU A 431 2.11 -35.43 14.48
N GLU A 432 0.97 -36.05 14.20
CA GLU A 432 -0.27 -35.34 13.81
C GLU A 432 -0.77 -34.44 14.96
N ALA A 433 -0.74 -34.97 16.21
CA ALA A 433 -1.10 -34.19 17.40
C ALA A 433 -0.16 -32.98 17.60
N LEU A 434 1.15 -33.16 17.41
CA LEU A 434 2.12 -32.09 17.52
C LEU A 434 1.91 -31.04 16.42
N GLN A 435 1.70 -31.45 15.18
CA GLN A 435 1.42 -30.54 14.07
C GLN A 435 0.15 -29.72 14.35
N LYS A 436 -0.91 -30.35 14.79
CA LYS A 436 -2.17 -29.72 15.16
C LYS A 436 -1.97 -28.72 16.31
N ALA A 437 -1.30 -29.11 17.38
CA ALA A 437 -1.03 -28.23 18.53
C ALA A 437 -0.19 -27.01 18.15
N LEU A 438 0.76 -27.14 17.21
CA LEU A 438 1.57 -26.03 16.70
C LEU A 438 0.75 -24.99 15.96
N VAL A 439 -0.29 -25.39 15.25
CA VAL A 439 -1.14 -24.53 14.44
C VAL A 439 -2.28 -23.96 15.28
N GLU A 440 -3.02 -24.80 15.99
CA GLU A 440 -4.22 -24.39 16.74
C GLU A 440 -3.93 -23.38 17.87
N ARG A 441 -2.70 -23.29 18.36
CA ARG A 441 -2.30 -22.27 19.36
C ARG A 441 -2.46 -20.84 18.87
N TYR A 442 -2.53 -20.60 17.56
CA TYR A 442 -2.75 -19.29 16.94
C TYR A 442 -4.22 -19.01 16.65
N TRP A 443 -5.07 -20.05 16.66
CA TRP A 443 -6.48 -19.91 16.33
C TRP A 443 -7.19 -19.00 17.33
N ARG A 444 -8.16 -18.28 16.85
CA ARG A 444 -8.97 -17.34 17.65
C ARG A 444 -10.41 -17.82 17.76
N GLU A 445 -11.06 -17.40 18.83
CA GLU A 445 -12.52 -17.53 18.96
C GLU A 445 -13.24 -16.77 17.85
N GLN A 446 -14.50 -17.10 17.64
CA GLN A 446 -15.31 -16.44 16.64
C GLN A 446 -15.32 -14.93 16.81
N PRO A 447 -15.24 -14.15 15.71
CA PRO A 447 -15.30 -12.71 15.77
C PRO A 447 -16.67 -12.23 16.25
N LYS A 448 -16.76 -10.98 16.68
CA LYS A 448 -18.05 -10.36 17.01
C LYS A 448 -19.00 -10.43 15.81
N ALA A 449 -20.28 -10.71 16.10
CA ALA A 449 -21.31 -10.68 15.08
C ALA A 449 -21.30 -9.35 14.34
N LYS A 450 -21.50 -9.41 13.04
CA LYS A 450 -21.61 -8.20 12.23
C LYS A 450 -22.91 -7.47 12.61
N GLU A 451 -22.77 -6.45 13.46
CA GLU A 451 -23.89 -5.58 13.76
C GLU A 451 -24.14 -4.63 12.58
N PRO A 452 -25.40 -4.39 12.21
CA PRO A 452 -25.74 -3.33 11.28
C PRO A 452 -25.19 -2.01 11.83
N GLU A 453 -24.52 -1.23 10.99
CA GLU A 453 -24.17 0.13 11.39
C GLU A 453 -25.43 0.96 11.38
N GLU A 454 -25.63 1.81 12.41
CA GLU A 454 -26.65 2.83 12.36
C GLU A 454 -26.45 3.64 11.06
N ALA A 455 -27.38 3.49 10.14
CA ALA A 455 -27.34 4.18 8.87
C ALA A 455 -27.41 5.68 9.17
N VAL A 456 -26.26 6.35 9.19
CA VAL A 456 -26.26 7.81 9.15
C VAL A 456 -26.94 8.19 7.84
N SER A 457 -28.18 8.66 7.96
CA SER A 457 -28.92 9.16 6.81
C SER A 457 -28.19 10.38 6.28
N LEU A 458 -27.39 10.17 5.23
CA LEU A 458 -26.72 11.25 4.50
C LEU A 458 -27.80 11.99 3.70
N LYS A 459 -28.23 13.15 4.20
CA LYS A 459 -29.21 14.00 3.51
C LYS A 459 -28.63 14.45 2.18
N LYS A 460 -29.35 14.24 1.09
CA LYS A 460 -28.95 14.66 -0.26
C LYS A 460 -29.34 16.10 -0.52
N ALA A 461 -28.51 16.81 -1.30
CA ALA A 461 -28.90 18.09 -1.84
C ALA A 461 -30.05 17.91 -2.86
N ALA A 462 -30.96 18.86 -2.89
CA ALA A 462 -32.01 18.89 -3.89
C ALA A 462 -31.47 19.23 -5.28
N PRO A 463 -32.02 18.67 -6.36
CA PRO A 463 -31.65 19.08 -7.72
C PRO A 463 -31.83 20.60 -7.92
N GLY A 464 -30.91 21.21 -8.65
CA GLY A 464 -30.89 22.66 -8.92
C GLY A 464 -30.32 23.54 -7.81
N THR A 465 -29.92 22.94 -6.64
CA THR A 465 -29.33 23.70 -5.51
C THR A 465 -27.80 23.60 -5.41
N GLN A 466 -27.15 23.01 -6.42
CA GLN A 466 -25.72 22.78 -6.42
C GLN A 466 -24.92 24.07 -6.49
N LYS A 467 -24.01 24.25 -5.55
CA LYS A 467 -23.12 25.38 -5.42
C LYS A 467 -21.96 25.27 -6.43
N LEU A 468 -21.61 26.34 -7.12
CA LEU A 468 -20.43 26.36 -7.99
C LEU A 468 -19.19 26.64 -7.15
N HIS A 469 -18.23 25.70 -7.18
CA HIS A 469 -16.88 25.85 -6.65
C HIS A 469 -15.89 25.89 -7.80
N VAL A 470 -14.88 26.74 -7.73
CA VAL A 470 -13.84 26.87 -8.76
C VAL A 470 -12.47 26.81 -8.11
N SER A 471 -11.54 26.02 -8.66
CA SER A 471 -10.13 26.06 -8.26
C SER A 471 -9.26 26.59 -9.36
N VAL A 472 -8.27 27.41 -9.01
CA VAL A 472 -7.35 28.08 -9.93
C VAL A 472 -5.90 27.84 -9.50
N GLU A 473 -5.03 27.65 -10.48
CA GLU A 473 -3.60 27.40 -10.32
C GLU A 473 -2.71 28.50 -10.95
N THR A 474 -3.31 29.53 -11.55
CA THR A 474 -2.58 30.66 -12.17
C THR A 474 -3.31 31.98 -11.96
N LYS A 475 -2.57 33.09 -11.98
CA LYS A 475 -3.14 34.45 -11.91
C LYS A 475 -4.11 34.76 -13.05
N GLU A 476 -3.80 34.26 -14.25
CA GLU A 476 -4.65 34.43 -15.43
C GLU A 476 -6.02 33.72 -15.22
N GLN A 477 -6.02 32.51 -14.67
CA GLN A 477 -7.25 31.80 -14.33
C GLN A 477 -8.03 32.54 -13.22
N LEU A 478 -7.33 33.04 -12.21
CA LEU A 478 -7.94 33.83 -11.13
C LEU A 478 -8.63 35.06 -11.73
N GLN A 479 -7.96 35.83 -12.59
CA GLN A 479 -8.54 37.02 -13.20
C GLN A 479 -9.80 36.69 -14.01
N ALA A 480 -9.76 35.61 -14.80
CA ALA A 480 -10.95 35.18 -15.56
C ALA A 480 -12.16 34.79 -14.66
N VAL A 481 -11.90 34.24 -13.45
CA VAL A 481 -12.95 33.95 -12.46
C VAL A 481 -13.48 35.26 -11.85
N LEU A 482 -12.62 36.22 -11.53
CA LEU A 482 -13.02 37.52 -11.00
C LEU A 482 -13.87 38.30 -11.98
N ASP A 483 -13.48 38.38 -13.26
CA ASP A 483 -14.26 39.00 -14.32
C ASP A 483 -15.63 38.34 -14.48
N PHE A 484 -15.70 37.00 -14.35
CA PHE A 484 -16.96 36.26 -14.35
C PHE A 484 -17.86 36.65 -13.17
N THR A 485 -17.31 36.80 -11.94
CA THR A 485 -18.11 37.13 -10.74
C THR A 485 -18.69 38.55 -10.81
N GLU A 486 -18.01 39.50 -11.46
CA GLU A 486 -18.53 40.85 -11.67
C GLU A 486 -19.75 40.88 -12.59
N GLU A 487 -19.72 40.10 -13.67
CA GLU A 487 -20.83 40.04 -14.63
C GLU A 487 -21.95 39.07 -14.21
N ARG A 488 -21.64 38.07 -13.41
CA ARG A 488 -22.54 37.00 -12.97
C ARG A 488 -22.58 36.92 -11.44
N THR A 489 -22.93 38.02 -10.79
CA THR A 489 -23.04 38.13 -9.33
C THR A 489 -23.88 36.98 -8.74
N GLY A 490 -23.40 36.37 -7.66
CA GLY A 490 -24.07 35.29 -6.93
C GLY A 490 -23.95 33.89 -7.56
N GLN A 491 -23.28 33.74 -8.70
CA GLN A 491 -23.12 32.41 -9.31
C GLN A 491 -21.97 31.61 -8.71
N LEU A 492 -20.87 32.24 -8.29
CA LEU A 492 -19.77 31.60 -7.59
C LEU A 492 -20.12 31.42 -6.11
N HIS A 493 -19.78 30.27 -5.52
CA HIS A 493 -19.99 29.99 -4.09
C HIS A 493 -18.69 29.72 -3.34
N ALA A 494 -17.66 29.24 -4.04
CA ALA A 494 -16.32 29.06 -3.46
C ALA A 494 -15.22 29.14 -4.51
N LEU A 495 -14.14 29.80 -4.14
CA LEU A 495 -12.89 29.89 -4.91
C LEU A 495 -11.75 29.19 -4.13
N TYR A 496 -10.98 28.32 -4.80
CA TYR A 496 -9.85 27.64 -4.21
C TYR A 496 -8.57 28.12 -4.88
N LEU A 497 -7.63 28.62 -4.09
CA LEU A 497 -6.31 29.08 -4.53
C LEU A 497 -5.27 28.00 -4.31
N GLU A 498 -4.54 27.58 -5.35
CA GLU A 498 -3.41 26.64 -5.18
C GLU A 498 -2.29 27.27 -4.37
N ALA A 499 -2.03 26.72 -3.19
CA ALA A 499 -1.08 27.29 -2.22
C ALA A 499 0.31 27.53 -2.81
N GLU A 500 0.87 26.53 -3.54
CA GLU A 500 2.24 26.62 -4.04
C GLU A 500 2.42 27.77 -5.07
N THR A 501 1.37 28.06 -5.82
CA THR A 501 1.41 29.17 -6.80
C THR A 501 1.26 30.54 -6.13
N PHE A 502 0.36 30.64 -5.16
CA PHE A 502 -0.02 31.92 -4.57
C PHE A 502 0.61 32.20 -3.20
N GLU A 503 1.41 31.29 -2.63
CA GLU A 503 1.94 31.37 -1.26
C GLU A 503 2.57 32.74 -0.91
N ALA A 504 3.34 33.32 -1.82
CA ALA A 504 4.02 34.57 -1.62
C ALA A 504 3.07 35.77 -1.49
N GLU A 505 1.87 35.68 -2.01
CA GLU A 505 0.90 36.78 -2.16
C GLU A 505 -0.36 36.58 -1.31
N LEU A 506 -0.53 35.42 -0.66
CA LEU A 506 -1.78 35.07 0.04
C LEU A 506 -2.19 36.12 1.09
N GLN A 507 -1.22 36.74 1.80
CA GLN A 507 -1.52 37.72 2.83
C GLN A 507 -2.17 39.00 2.29
N GLU A 508 -1.84 39.39 1.06
CA GLU A 508 -2.39 40.55 0.37
C GLU A 508 -3.63 40.15 -0.43
N LEU A 509 -3.52 39.04 -1.16
CA LEU A 509 -4.54 38.59 -2.08
C LEU A 509 -5.84 38.14 -1.38
N VAL A 510 -5.75 37.37 -0.29
CA VAL A 510 -6.97 36.84 0.35
C VAL A 510 -7.88 37.93 0.91
N PRO A 511 -7.39 38.98 1.62
CA PRO A 511 -8.22 40.12 2.01
C PRO A 511 -8.92 40.83 0.83
N GLU A 512 -8.21 41.02 -0.29
CA GLU A 512 -8.78 41.58 -1.51
C GLU A 512 -9.91 40.73 -2.08
N LEU A 513 -9.70 39.41 -2.11
CA LEU A 513 -10.69 38.46 -2.58
C LEU A 513 -11.91 38.40 -1.65
N GLN A 514 -11.74 38.51 -0.33
CA GLN A 514 -12.85 38.58 0.63
C GLN A 514 -13.69 39.84 0.43
N LYS A 515 -13.06 40.99 0.21
CA LYS A 515 -13.76 42.22 -0.16
C LYS A 515 -14.55 42.03 -1.45
N LYS A 516 -13.91 41.49 -2.51
CA LYS A 516 -14.57 41.23 -3.79
C LYS A 516 -15.73 40.26 -3.65
N ALA A 517 -15.57 39.22 -2.85
CA ALA A 517 -16.60 38.25 -2.54
C ALA A 517 -17.85 38.93 -1.93
N SER A 518 -17.67 39.84 -0.98
CA SER A 518 -18.78 40.58 -0.37
C SER A 518 -19.55 41.46 -1.36
N GLU A 519 -18.86 41.95 -2.39
CA GLU A 519 -19.43 42.82 -3.44
C GLU A 519 -20.18 42.00 -4.53
N THR A 520 -19.72 40.75 -4.79
CA THR A 520 -20.20 39.96 -5.95
C THR A 520 -20.89 38.65 -5.60
N GLY A 521 -21.38 38.46 -4.37
CA GLY A 521 -22.25 37.32 -4.04
C GLY A 521 -21.87 36.49 -2.84
N ASN A 522 -21.03 36.99 -1.95
CA ASN A 522 -20.63 36.34 -0.68
C ASN A 522 -20.07 34.92 -0.85
N TRP A 523 -19.23 34.72 -1.86
CA TRP A 523 -18.55 33.45 -2.05
C TRP A 523 -17.36 33.29 -1.09
N LYS A 524 -17.03 32.04 -0.77
CA LYS A 524 -15.96 31.69 0.15
C LYS A 524 -14.60 31.57 -0.53
N VAL A 525 -13.51 31.90 0.18
CA VAL A 525 -12.12 31.75 -0.26
C VAL A 525 -11.44 30.64 0.52
N TYR A 526 -10.99 29.61 -0.16
CA TYR A 526 -10.22 28.50 0.42
C TYR A 526 -8.82 28.45 -0.16
N VAL A 527 -7.86 27.98 0.64
CA VAL A 527 -6.51 27.67 0.15
C VAL A 527 -6.38 26.17 -0.03
N LEU A 528 -6.02 25.76 -1.25
CA LEU A 528 -5.78 24.37 -1.62
C LEU A 528 -4.33 24.02 -1.31
N LEU A 529 -4.11 23.17 -0.30
CA LEU A 529 -2.79 22.81 0.18
C LEU A 529 -2.04 21.89 -0.80
N PRO A 530 -0.69 21.75 -0.72
CA PRO A 530 0.10 20.94 -1.65
C PRO A 530 -0.33 19.48 -1.71
N ALA A 531 -0.23 18.83 -2.88
CA ALA A 531 -0.57 17.41 -2.99
C ALA A 531 0.39 16.49 -2.19
N VAL A 532 1.60 16.99 -1.88
CA VAL A 532 2.64 16.28 -1.12
C VAL A 532 3.09 17.14 0.04
N PHE A 533 2.90 16.63 1.26
CA PHE A 533 3.23 17.35 2.49
C PHE A 533 4.26 16.54 3.30
N ARG A 534 5.54 16.66 2.90
CA ARG A 534 6.69 15.96 3.52
C ARG A 534 7.38 16.87 4.52
N LEU A 535 8.40 16.34 5.22
CA LEU A 535 9.17 17.06 6.24
C LEU A 535 9.68 18.44 5.77
N HIS A 536 10.12 18.56 4.51
CA HIS A 536 10.57 19.82 3.94
C HIS A 536 9.41 20.84 3.85
N THR A 537 8.29 20.42 3.25
CA THR A 537 7.07 21.22 3.13
C THR A 537 6.57 21.63 4.52
N LYS A 538 6.46 20.67 5.44
CA LYS A 538 6.00 20.92 6.81
C LYS A 538 6.84 21.99 7.50
N LYS A 539 8.16 21.93 7.44
CA LYS A 539 9.05 22.95 8.02
C LYS A 539 8.81 24.32 7.45
N ARG A 540 8.66 24.44 6.13
CA ARG A 540 8.34 25.71 5.46
C ARG A 540 7.01 26.29 5.94
N TYR A 541 6.01 25.45 6.17
CA TYR A 541 4.71 25.88 6.71
C TYR A 541 4.78 26.23 8.21
N GLU A 542 5.58 25.51 8.99
CA GLU A 542 5.84 25.81 10.41
C GLU A 542 6.54 27.18 10.57
N GLU A 543 7.50 27.51 9.70
CA GLU A 543 8.18 28.83 9.68
C GLU A 543 7.19 29.97 9.43
N LYS A 544 6.09 29.74 8.74
CA LYS A 544 5.03 30.71 8.42
C LYS A 544 3.73 30.45 9.19
N LEU A 545 3.79 29.75 10.31
CA LEU A 545 2.61 29.28 11.05
C LEU A 545 1.64 30.42 11.41
N GLN A 546 2.15 31.56 11.83
CA GLN A 546 1.32 32.74 12.16
C GLN A 546 0.56 33.25 10.94
N MET A 547 1.20 33.29 9.78
CA MET A 547 0.55 33.65 8.53
C MET A 547 -0.63 32.70 8.25
N TRP A 548 -0.39 31.39 8.28
CA TRP A 548 -1.45 30.40 8.03
C TRP A 548 -2.63 30.50 9.01
N LYS A 549 -2.36 30.81 10.29
CA LYS A 549 -3.41 31.00 11.31
C LYS A 549 -4.20 32.29 11.12
N SER A 550 -3.54 33.39 10.80
CA SER A 550 -4.15 34.73 10.69
C SER A 550 -4.76 35.02 9.30
N LEU A 551 -4.41 34.24 8.28
CA LEU A 551 -4.92 34.43 6.92
C LEU A 551 -6.46 34.48 6.96
N PRO A 552 -7.13 35.55 6.43
CA PRO A 552 -8.60 35.64 6.51
C PRO A 552 -9.35 34.74 5.51
N ALA A 553 -8.76 33.64 5.07
CA ALA A 553 -9.44 32.63 4.26
C ALA A 553 -10.55 31.94 5.09
N ASP A 554 -11.63 31.50 4.43
CA ASP A 554 -12.71 30.74 5.06
C ASP A 554 -12.27 29.36 5.51
N GLY A 555 -11.26 28.79 4.86
CA GLY A 555 -10.72 27.49 5.23
C GLY A 555 -9.65 26.96 4.30
N TYR A 556 -9.39 25.66 4.45
CA TYR A 556 -8.37 24.95 3.72
C TYR A 556 -8.92 23.70 3.06
N VAL A 557 -8.45 23.41 1.84
CA VAL A 557 -8.71 22.14 1.15
C VAL A 557 -7.47 21.26 1.29
N ILE A 558 -7.60 20.16 1.98
CA ILE A 558 -6.49 19.22 2.24
C ILE A 558 -6.46 18.08 1.22
N ARG A 559 -5.26 17.63 0.89
CA ARG A 559 -5.01 16.55 -0.06
C ARG A 559 -4.39 15.30 0.57
N ASN A 560 -4.06 15.35 1.86
CA ASN A 560 -3.55 14.22 2.62
C ASN A 560 -3.83 14.37 4.12
N PRO A 561 -3.80 13.27 4.90
CA PRO A 561 -4.04 13.32 6.35
C PRO A 561 -3.01 14.11 7.15
N GLU A 562 -1.75 14.24 6.67
CA GLU A 562 -0.70 15.01 7.35
C GLU A 562 -1.08 16.48 7.49
N GLU A 563 -1.72 17.06 6.46
CA GLU A 563 -2.20 18.43 6.46
C GLU A 563 -3.32 18.65 7.47
N TYR A 564 -4.22 17.67 7.63
CA TYR A 564 -5.25 17.73 8.66
C TYR A 564 -4.65 17.86 10.05
N VAL A 565 -3.69 16.99 10.37
CA VAL A 565 -3.04 17.00 11.68
C VAL A 565 -2.25 18.30 11.86
N PHE A 566 -1.49 18.74 10.85
CA PHE A 566 -0.77 20.00 10.88
C PHE A 566 -1.69 21.19 11.22
N LEU A 567 -2.85 21.31 10.56
CA LEU A 567 -3.80 22.40 10.83
C LEU A 567 -4.40 22.30 12.23
N LYS A 568 -4.72 21.09 12.71
CA LYS A 568 -5.26 20.89 14.07
C LYS A 568 -4.23 21.19 15.15
N ASP A 569 -3.00 20.74 15.01
CA ASP A 569 -1.89 21.02 15.94
C ASP A 569 -1.56 22.52 15.97
N ALA A 570 -1.71 23.19 14.84
CA ALA A 570 -1.60 24.64 14.74
C ALA A 570 -2.74 25.39 15.46
N GLY A 571 -3.78 24.71 15.93
CA GLY A 571 -4.98 25.33 16.49
C GLY A 571 -5.82 26.09 15.47
N CYS A 572 -5.85 25.62 14.21
CA CYS A 572 -6.65 26.20 13.17
C CYS A 572 -8.12 25.76 13.34
N GLU A 573 -9.02 26.71 13.57
CA GLU A 573 -10.48 26.49 13.74
C GLU A 573 -11.25 26.66 12.43
N LYS A 574 -10.57 27.01 11.33
CA LYS A 574 -11.20 27.23 10.03
C LYS A 574 -11.74 25.96 9.42
N GLU A 575 -12.67 26.13 8.47
CA GLU A 575 -13.27 25.01 7.76
C GLU A 575 -12.22 24.20 6.99
N ILE A 576 -12.27 22.89 7.11
CA ILE A 576 -11.40 21.97 6.37
C ILE A 576 -12.25 21.17 5.40
N LEU A 577 -11.84 21.13 4.14
CA LEU A 577 -12.46 20.36 3.07
C LEU A 577 -11.49 19.25 2.60
N LEU A 578 -12.04 18.11 2.19
CA LEU A 578 -11.22 17.05 1.58
C LEU A 578 -11.23 17.13 0.07
N ASP A 579 -10.04 17.04 -0.54
CA ASP A 579 -9.94 16.83 -1.98
C ASP A 579 -10.10 15.34 -2.34
N HIS A 580 -10.31 15.05 -3.63
CA HIS A 580 -10.62 13.71 -4.17
C HIS A 580 -9.58 12.63 -3.84
N ASN A 581 -8.33 13.01 -3.65
CA ASN A 581 -7.21 12.09 -3.39
C ASN A 581 -7.05 11.66 -1.92
N VAL A 582 -7.91 12.16 -1.01
CA VAL A 582 -8.05 11.60 0.35
C VAL A 582 -8.90 10.32 0.34
N TYR A 583 -9.53 9.99 -0.78
CA TYR A 583 -10.25 8.74 -1.04
C TYR A 583 -11.35 8.40 -0.04
N THR A 584 -12.34 9.28 0.09
CA THR A 584 -13.60 8.94 0.78
C THR A 584 -14.48 8.04 -0.10
N PHE A 585 -14.03 6.80 -0.34
CA PHE A 585 -14.52 5.92 -1.40
C PHE A 585 -15.83 5.20 -1.07
N ASN A 586 -16.19 5.15 0.22
CA ASN A 586 -17.39 4.53 0.74
C ASN A 586 -17.97 5.35 1.91
N LYS A 587 -19.18 4.99 2.35
CA LYS A 587 -19.89 5.72 3.42
C LYS A 587 -19.12 5.69 4.74
N ARG A 588 -18.44 4.58 5.11
CA ARG A 588 -17.69 4.50 6.37
C ARG A 588 -16.50 5.46 6.40
N SER A 589 -15.75 5.57 5.31
CA SER A 589 -14.65 6.54 5.20
C SER A 589 -15.16 7.98 5.29
N ARG A 590 -16.31 8.29 4.66
CA ARG A 590 -16.97 9.61 4.75
C ARG A 590 -17.39 9.93 6.18
N GLN A 591 -18.08 9.02 6.85
CA GLN A 591 -18.52 9.18 8.24
C GLN A 591 -17.36 9.40 9.20
N LYS A 592 -16.24 8.71 8.98
CA LYS A 592 -15.03 8.88 9.80
C LYS A 592 -14.52 10.31 9.77
N TRP A 593 -14.46 10.92 8.60
CA TRP A 593 -14.08 12.33 8.46
C TRP A 593 -15.16 13.30 8.99
N THR A 594 -16.42 13.01 8.75
CA THR A 594 -17.54 13.81 9.30
C THR A 594 -17.51 13.84 10.84
N LYS A 595 -17.26 12.70 11.49
CA LYS A 595 -17.07 12.61 12.95
C LYS A 595 -15.87 13.41 13.47
N ARG A 596 -14.89 13.72 12.61
CA ARG A 596 -13.75 14.60 12.90
C ARG A 596 -14.01 16.08 12.56
N GLY A 597 -15.24 16.43 12.22
CA GLY A 597 -15.66 17.80 11.89
C GLY A 597 -15.38 18.21 10.45
N VAL A 598 -15.00 17.29 9.57
CA VAL A 598 -14.76 17.58 8.16
C VAL A 598 -15.98 17.18 7.35
N LEU A 599 -16.84 18.17 7.05
CA LEU A 599 -18.11 17.95 6.38
C LEU A 599 -17.97 17.87 4.86
N TRP A 600 -17.35 18.87 4.24
CA TRP A 600 -17.20 18.96 2.80
C TRP A 600 -16.14 17.99 2.27
N GLN A 601 -16.55 17.10 1.36
CA GLN A 601 -15.69 16.04 0.84
C GLN A 601 -15.87 15.89 -0.67
N THR A 602 -14.78 16.03 -1.42
CA THR A 602 -14.81 15.82 -2.87
C THR A 602 -15.01 14.35 -3.20
N ASN A 603 -15.93 14.08 -4.11
CA ASN A 603 -16.24 12.74 -4.59
C ASN A 603 -15.01 12.09 -5.26
N PRO A 604 -14.79 10.77 -5.08
CA PRO A 604 -13.76 10.03 -5.78
C PRO A 604 -13.91 10.09 -7.29
N LEU A 605 -12.78 10.17 -8.01
CA LEU A 605 -12.76 10.30 -9.46
C LEU A 605 -12.96 8.95 -10.20
N GLU A 606 -12.88 7.83 -9.49
CA GLU A 606 -12.94 6.48 -10.07
C GLU A 606 -14.32 5.79 -9.94
N LEU A 607 -15.30 6.45 -9.34
CA LEU A 607 -16.66 5.91 -9.20
C LEU A 607 -17.58 6.38 -10.35
N ASN A 608 -18.50 5.50 -10.75
CA ASN A 608 -19.53 5.87 -11.72
C ASN A 608 -20.72 6.61 -11.08
N ALA A 609 -21.62 7.14 -11.91
CA ALA A 609 -22.77 7.93 -11.45
C ALA A 609 -23.69 7.16 -10.47
N ARG A 610 -23.85 5.84 -10.62
CA ARG A 610 -24.64 5.03 -9.70
C ARG A 610 -23.97 4.95 -8.34
N GLU A 611 -22.69 4.58 -8.31
CA GLU A 611 -21.88 4.48 -7.10
C GLU A 611 -21.74 5.83 -6.39
N LEU A 612 -21.53 6.92 -7.15
CA LEU A 612 -21.51 8.28 -6.62
C LEU A 612 -22.84 8.66 -5.98
N ARG A 613 -23.97 8.27 -6.58
CA ARG A 613 -25.30 8.54 -5.99
C ARG A 613 -25.47 7.82 -4.64
N GLU A 614 -24.88 6.66 -4.44
CA GLU A 614 -24.98 5.91 -3.19
C GLU A 614 -24.24 6.60 -2.03
N ILE A 615 -23.11 7.28 -2.32
CA ILE A 615 -22.25 7.89 -1.31
C ILE A 615 -22.35 9.41 -1.20
N SER A 616 -22.94 10.10 -2.18
CA SER A 616 -23.07 11.57 -2.17
C SER A 616 -24.13 12.07 -1.18
N TYR A 617 -23.89 13.24 -0.62
CA TYR A 617 -24.75 13.94 0.32
C TYR A 617 -24.59 15.47 0.17
N GLU A 618 -25.34 16.26 0.92
CA GLU A 618 -25.41 17.73 0.78
C GLU A 618 -24.06 18.47 0.98
N TYR A 619 -23.06 17.83 1.55
CA TYR A 619 -21.68 18.34 1.65
C TYR A 619 -20.70 17.62 0.73
N SER A 620 -21.16 16.86 -0.25
CA SER A 620 -20.31 16.31 -1.29
C SER A 620 -20.03 17.34 -2.38
N ILE A 621 -18.79 17.30 -2.91
CA ILE A 621 -18.32 18.13 -4.02
C ILE A 621 -18.09 17.23 -5.21
N GLN A 622 -18.84 17.43 -6.31
CA GLN A 622 -18.66 16.68 -7.56
C GLN A 622 -17.79 17.47 -8.53
N VAL A 623 -16.66 16.88 -8.95
CA VAL A 623 -15.87 17.46 -10.03
C VAL A 623 -16.62 17.30 -11.36
N VAL A 624 -16.91 18.42 -12.03
CA VAL A 624 -17.69 18.46 -13.29
C VAL A 624 -16.86 18.91 -14.49
N TYR A 625 -15.74 19.58 -14.22
CA TYR A 625 -14.76 19.98 -15.24
C TYR A 625 -13.35 19.96 -14.66
N GLY A 626 -12.37 19.61 -15.50
CA GLY A 626 -10.95 19.74 -15.22
C GLY A 626 -10.11 18.58 -15.74
N ARG A 627 -8.80 18.79 -15.87
CA ARG A 627 -7.89 17.69 -16.20
C ARG A 627 -7.57 16.88 -14.95
N TYR A 628 -7.90 15.58 -14.99
CA TYR A 628 -7.58 14.69 -13.88
C TYR A 628 -6.08 14.62 -13.64
N PRO A 629 -5.60 14.81 -12.40
CA PRO A 629 -4.23 14.51 -12.02
C PRO A 629 -4.06 12.98 -12.02
N MET A 630 -3.43 12.46 -13.06
CA MET A 630 -3.22 11.01 -13.22
C MET A 630 -2.09 10.47 -12.36
N MET A 631 -1.08 11.29 -12.08
CA MET A 631 0.06 10.91 -11.25
C MET A 631 0.57 12.11 -10.45
N VAL A 632 0.86 11.88 -9.17
CA VAL A 632 1.66 12.77 -8.32
C VAL A 632 2.99 12.06 -8.06
N THR A 633 4.12 12.69 -8.40
CA THR A 633 5.39 12.00 -8.41
C THR A 633 6.56 12.82 -7.86
N ALA A 634 7.43 12.21 -7.06
CA ALA A 634 8.71 12.76 -6.66
C ALA A 634 9.74 12.70 -7.80
N GLY A 635 9.57 11.82 -8.77
CA GLY A 635 10.37 11.77 -9.99
C GLY A 635 10.14 13.01 -10.86
N CYS A 636 11.22 13.59 -11.39
CA CYS A 636 11.15 14.78 -12.25
C CYS A 636 11.92 14.53 -13.54
N VAL A 637 11.23 14.58 -14.70
CA VAL A 637 11.85 14.33 -15.99
C VAL A 637 12.94 15.37 -16.32
N HIS A 638 12.73 16.65 -15.96
CA HIS A 638 13.76 17.68 -16.12
C HIS A 638 15.03 17.37 -15.33
N LYS A 639 14.87 16.80 -14.12
CA LYS A 639 16.01 16.35 -13.32
C LYS A 639 16.66 15.10 -13.93
N THR A 640 15.86 14.18 -14.44
CA THR A 640 16.33 12.99 -15.18
C THR A 640 17.15 13.37 -16.43
N LEU A 641 16.77 14.43 -17.12
CA LEU A 641 17.45 14.96 -18.31
C LEU A 641 18.60 15.92 -18.00
N ASN A 642 18.91 16.18 -16.72
CA ASN A 642 19.88 17.18 -16.25
C ASN A 642 19.55 18.63 -16.72
N GLN A 643 18.27 18.95 -16.87
CA GLN A 643 17.76 20.24 -17.36
C GLN A 643 16.96 21.01 -16.29
N CYS A 644 17.07 20.63 -15.02
CA CYS A 644 16.32 21.25 -13.94
C CYS A 644 16.78 22.69 -13.68
N LYS A 645 15.89 23.65 -13.84
CA LYS A 645 16.12 25.09 -13.57
C LYS A 645 15.55 25.54 -12.23
N LYS A 646 14.92 24.64 -11.45
CA LYS A 646 14.19 24.93 -10.20
C LYS A 646 13.11 26.03 -10.37
N LYS A 647 12.47 26.07 -11.53
CA LYS A 647 11.37 26.98 -11.85
C LYS A 647 10.13 26.18 -12.25
N PRO A 648 8.93 26.57 -11.81
CA PRO A 648 7.70 25.97 -12.29
C PRO A 648 7.60 26.12 -13.81
N GLU A 649 7.41 25.01 -14.51
CA GLU A 649 7.24 24.98 -15.97
C GLU A 649 6.15 23.97 -16.31
N GLN A 650 5.42 24.24 -17.39
CA GLN A 650 4.51 23.26 -18.00
C GLN A 650 5.17 22.71 -19.27
N TRP A 651 5.18 21.39 -19.37
CA TRP A 651 5.67 20.63 -20.51
C TRP A 651 4.76 19.43 -20.74
N PHE A 652 5.08 18.53 -21.69
CA PHE A 652 4.20 17.43 -22.04
C PHE A 652 4.97 16.12 -22.18
N LEU A 653 4.30 15.02 -21.84
CA LEU A 653 4.68 13.67 -22.24
C LEU A 653 3.84 13.29 -23.45
N ARG A 654 4.48 12.89 -24.55
CA ARG A 654 3.81 12.41 -25.76
C ARG A 654 3.96 10.88 -25.83
N ASP A 655 2.86 10.17 -25.95
CA ASP A 655 2.85 8.72 -26.10
C ASP A 655 3.00 8.27 -27.58
N ARG A 656 3.05 6.96 -27.82
CA ARG A 656 3.10 6.34 -29.15
C ARG A 656 1.91 6.66 -30.05
N TYR A 657 0.79 7.09 -29.49
CA TYR A 657 -0.40 7.54 -30.22
C TYR A 657 -0.41 9.07 -30.46
N ARG A 658 0.70 9.74 -30.12
CA ARG A 658 0.87 11.20 -30.19
C ARG A 658 -0.09 11.97 -29.27
N LYS A 659 -0.68 11.31 -28.26
CA LYS A 659 -1.43 12.03 -27.22
C LYS A 659 -0.46 12.70 -26.26
N GLU A 660 -0.79 13.93 -25.90
CA GLU A 660 0.07 14.78 -25.05
C GLU A 660 -0.55 14.92 -23.66
N PHE A 661 0.19 14.49 -22.66
CA PHE A 661 -0.18 14.58 -21.26
C PHE A 661 0.54 15.77 -20.63
N PRO A 662 -0.18 16.83 -20.22
CA PRO A 662 0.43 17.98 -19.56
C PRO A 662 1.14 17.55 -18.27
N VAL A 663 2.33 18.09 -18.03
CA VAL A 663 3.09 17.91 -16.80
C VAL A 663 3.40 19.28 -16.21
N LYS A 664 3.08 19.47 -14.94
CA LYS A 664 3.45 20.67 -14.17
C LYS A 664 4.46 20.32 -13.10
N ASN A 665 5.49 21.16 -12.99
CA ASN A 665 6.50 21.04 -11.95
C ASN A 665 6.16 21.98 -10.80
N TYR A 666 5.95 21.42 -9.61
CA TYR A 666 5.78 22.15 -8.36
C TYR A 666 7.12 22.19 -7.63
N CYS A 667 7.87 23.26 -7.89
CA CYS A 667 9.30 23.32 -7.57
C CYS A 667 9.61 23.71 -6.12
N LEU A 668 8.67 24.32 -5.39
CA LEU A 668 8.84 24.61 -3.97
C LEU A 668 8.95 23.31 -3.15
N ASP A 669 8.10 22.33 -3.46
CA ASP A 669 8.06 21.04 -2.78
C ASP A 669 8.65 19.90 -3.61
N CYS A 670 9.19 20.23 -4.81
CA CYS A 670 9.91 19.34 -5.70
C CYS A 670 9.14 18.05 -6.06
N TYR A 671 7.89 18.19 -6.48
CA TYR A 671 7.09 17.12 -7.06
C TYR A 671 6.52 17.53 -8.41
N ASN A 672 5.98 16.57 -9.18
CA ASN A 672 5.34 16.83 -10.46
C ASN A 672 3.95 16.23 -10.48
N MET A 673 3.05 16.86 -11.23
CA MET A 673 1.73 16.30 -11.54
C MET A 673 1.63 16.07 -13.05
N ILE A 674 1.23 14.86 -13.41
CA ILE A 674 0.94 14.47 -14.79
C ILE A 674 -0.58 14.46 -14.93
N TYR A 675 -1.11 15.28 -15.84
CA TYR A 675 -2.53 15.41 -16.08
C TYR A 675 -2.99 14.61 -17.29
N ASN A 676 -4.27 14.28 -17.34
CA ASN A 676 -4.87 13.63 -18.49
C ASN A 676 -4.76 14.51 -19.74
N SER A 677 -4.57 13.89 -20.91
CA SER A 677 -4.52 14.57 -22.20
C SER A 677 -5.81 15.32 -22.54
N GLN A 678 -6.95 14.85 -22.05
CA GLN A 678 -8.27 15.44 -22.25
C GLN A 678 -8.89 15.84 -20.90
N PRO A 679 -9.57 17.00 -20.78
CA PRO A 679 -10.30 17.36 -19.60
C PRO A 679 -11.55 16.50 -19.43
N LEU A 680 -11.94 16.26 -18.19
CA LEU A 680 -13.29 15.85 -17.84
C LEU A 680 -14.26 16.95 -18.23
N TYR A 681 -15.37 16.62 -18.86
CA TYR A 681 -16.43 17.56 -19.18
C TYR A 681 -17.80 16.93 -18.86
N LEU A 682 -18.50 17.46 -17.88
CA LEU A 682 -19.86 17.05 -17.46
C LEU A 682 -20.83 18.25 -17.43
N LEU A 683 -20.44 19.44 -17.93
CA LEU A 683 -21.25 20.66 -17.85
C LEU A 683 -22.56 20.53 -18.64
N ASP A 684 -22.56 19.74 -19.73
CA ASP A 684 -23.74 19.41 -20.52
C ASP A 684 -24.57 18.25 -19.95
N ARG A 685 -24.16 17.69 -18.79
CA ARG A 685 -24.85 16.62 -18.07
C ARG A 685 -25.41 17.08 -16.74
N LYS A 686 -25.73 18.36 -16.64
CA LYS A 686 -26.16 19.01 -15.39
C LYS A 686 -27.27 18.23 -14.67
N VAL A 687 -28.31 17.80 -15.38
CA VAL A 687 -29.42 17.03 -14.80
C VAL A 687 -28.93 15.69 -14.20
N GLU A 688 -28.04 14.95 -14.90
CA GLU A 688 -27.49 13.70 -14.39
C GLU A 688 -26.63 13.94 -13.14
N VAL A 689 -25.81 15.00 -13.13
CA VAL A 689 -24.97 15.41 -11.98
C VAL A 689 -25.83 15.82 -10.78
N GLU A 690 -26.90 16.56 -10.97
CA GLU A 690 -27.84 16.97 -9.93
C GLU A 690 -28.48 15.78 -9.23
N THR A 691 -28.77 14.69 -9.96
CA THR A 691 -29.34 13.47 -9.38
C THR A 691 -28.40 12.71 -8.44
N LEU A 692 -27.11 13.06 -8.39
CA LEU A 692 -26.17 12.46 -7.43
C LEU A 692 -26.50 12.87 -5.99
N GLY A 693 -27.09 14.05 -5.79
CA GLY A 693 -27.38 14.62 -4.47
C GLY A 693 -26.17 15.26 -3.80
N ALA A 694 -25.14 15.61 -4.56
CA ALA A 694 -24.00 16.39 -4.10
C ALA A 694 -24.41 17.87 -3.95
N GLY A 695 -23.92 18.57 -2.90
CA GLY A 695 -24.26 19.97 -2.63
C GLY A 695 -23.45 20.98 -3.43
N ALA A 696 -22.32 20.57 -4.01
CA ALA A 696 -21.51 21.44 -4.84
C ALA A 696 -20.98 20.72 -6.10
N CYS A 697 -20.78 21.51 -7.15
CA CYS A 697 -20.07 21.13 -8.38
C CYS A 697 -18.79 21.94 -8.48
N ARG A 698 -17.66 21.26 -8.74
CA ARG A 698 -16.33 21.90 -8.83
C ARG A 698 -15.80 21.88 -10.25
N MET A 699 -15.35 23.06 -10.72
CA MET A 699 -14.52 23.22 -11.91
C MET A 699 -13.08 23.38 -11.48
N MET A 700 -12.19 22.54 -12.00
CA MET A 700 -10.76 22.52 -11.68
C MET A 700 -9.96 23.10 -12.85
N PHE A 701 -9.61 24.37 -12.80
CA PHE A 701 -8.72 24.96 -13.79
C PHE A 701 -7.26 24.64 -13.44
N THR A 702 -6.56 24.04 -14.39
CA THR A 702 -5.20 23.55 -14.21
C THR A 702 -4.27 24.05 -15.32
N THR A 703 -4.61 23.81 -16.59
CA THR A 703 -3.79 24.11 -17.77
C THR A 703 -4.45 25.11 -18.73
N GLU A 704 -5.66 25.51 -18.45
CA GLU A 704 -6.48 26.43 -19.23
C GLU A 704 -5.83 27.82 -19.26
N LYS A 705 -5.88 28.50 -20.41
CA LYS A 705 -5.25 29.79 -20.64
C LYS A 705 -6.20 30.79 -21.34
N GLY A 706 -5.87 32.07 -21.27
CA GLY A 706 -6.56 33.12 -21.95
C GLY A 706 -8.07 33.17 -21.60
N LYS A 707 -8.91 33.14 -22.63
CA LYS A 707 -10.36 33.21 -22.47
C LYS A 707 -11.05 31.90 -22.10
N GLU A 708 -10.31 30.78 -22.17
CA GLU A 708 -10.88 29.44 -21.96
C GLU A 708 -11.56 29.25 -20.59
N PRO A 709 -10.98 29.68 -19.45
CA PRO A 709 -11.66 29.56 -18.15
C PRO A 709 -13.00 30.30 -18.11
N ARG A 710 -13.05 31.49 -18.71
CA ARG A 710 -14.27 32.30 -18.78
C ARG A 710 -15.33 31.61 -19.61
N GLU A 711 -15.00 31.13 -20.80
CA GLU A 711 -15.93 30.43 -21.70
C GLU A 711 -16.50 29.16 -21.02
N LEU A 712 -15.73 28.46 -20.25
CA LEU A 712 -16.16 27.28 -19.49
C LEU A 712 -17.12 27.63 -18.37
N LEU A 713 -16.89 28.73 -17.66
CA LEU A 713 -17.82 29.24 -16.63
C LEU A 713 -19.17 29.64 -17.25
N GLU A 714 -19.18 30.31 -18.42
CA GLU A 714 -20.43 30.61 -19.13
C GLU A 714 -21.15 29.34 -19.59
N ARG A 715 -20.41 28.29 -19.99
CA ARG A 715 -21.01 26.98 -20.33
C ARG A 715 -21.65 26.28 -19.14
N TRP A 716 -21.11 26.44 -17.92
CA TRP A 716 -21.75 25.96 -16.72
C TRP A 716 -23.14 26.58 -16.52
N ILE A 717 -23.29 27.89 -16.80
CA ILE A 717 -24.57 28.60 -16.71
C ILE A 717 -25.53 28.15 -17.80
N THR A 718 -25.08 28.09 -19.04
CA THR A 718 -25.93 27.84 -20.22
C THR A 718 -26.18 26.36 -20.49
N GLY A 719 -25.37 25.45 -19.94
CA GLY A 719 -25.43 24.01 -20.23
C GLY A 719 -25.07 23.66 -21.68
N THR A 720 -24.38 24.57 -22.41
CA THR A 720 -24.06 24.38 -23.83
C THR A 720 -23.03 23.28 -24.03
N PRO A 721 -23.21 22.36 -25.00
CA PRO A 721 -22.21 21.38 -25.36
C PRO A 721 -20.90 22.02 -25.81
N TRP A 722 -19.80 21.32 -25.57
CA TRP A 722 -18.46 21.72 -26.02
C TRP A 722 -18.02 20.84 -27.20
N ASN A 723 -17.51 21.48 -28.26
CA ASN A 723 -17.03 20.76 -29.45
C ASN A 723 -15.55 20.37 -29.38
N GLY A 724 -14.87 20.66 -28.25
CA GLY A 724 -13.47 20.26 -28.03
C GLY A 724 -13.30 18.80 -27.69
N GLU A 725 -12.06 18.32 -27.68
CA GLU A 725 -11.74 16.99 -27.17
C GLU A 725 -11.91 16.91 -25.65
N PHE A 726 -12.72 15.99 -25.15
CA PHE A 726 -12.95 15.77 -23.72
C PHE A 726 -13.20 14.30 -23.39
N THR A 727 -13.17 13.98 -22.12
CA THR A 727 -13.58 12.68 -21.58
C THR A 727 -14.74 12.82 -20.60
N ARG A 728 -15.54 11.77 -20.44
CA ARG A 728 -16.50 11.63 -19.33
C ARG A 728 -15.88 11.00 -18.08
N GLY A 729 -14.59 10.74 -18.10
CA GLY A 729 -13.91 10.01 -17.01
C GLY A 729 -14.59 8.66 -16.73
N HIS A 730 -14.72 8.35 -15.43
CA HIS A 730 -15.39 7.13 -14.98
C HIS A 730 -16.91 7.29 -14.76
N PHE A 731 -17.47 8.46 -15.02
CA PHE A 731 -18.87 8.80 -14.68
C PHE A 731 -19.89 7.79 -15.23
N LYS A 732 -19.66 7.20 -16.40
CA LYS A 732 -20.57 6.20 -16.98
C LYS A 732 -20.20 4.75 -16.65
N ARG A 733 -18.91 4.40 -16.70
CA ARG A 733 -18.47 3.00 -16.64
C ARG A 733 -17.87 2.59 -15.31
N GLY A 734 -17.32 3.53 -14.54
CA GLY A 734 -16.54 3.23 -13.34
C GLY A 734 -15.22 2.55 -13.66
N VAL A 735 -14.62 1.92 -12.64
CA VAL A 735 -13.40 1.14 -12.75
C VAL A 735 -13.65 -0.31 -12.35
N GLU A 736 -12.85 -1.19 -12.95
CA GLU A 736 -12.80 -2.60 -12.56
C GLU A 736 -12.09 -2.78 -11.21
#